data_4dd2e2bea2a4465b9c28cecb28b25a22
#
_entry.id   4dd2e2bea2a4465b9c28cecb28b25a22
#
_cell.length_a   1.000
_cell.length_b   1.000
_cell.length_c   1.000
_cell.angle_alpha   90.00
_cell.angle_beta   90.00
_cell.angle_gamma   90.00
#
_symmetry.space_group_name_H-M   'P 1'
#
loop_
_entity.id
_entity.type
_entity.pdbx_description
1 polymer ?
#
loop_
_entity_poly.entity_id
_entity_poly.type
_entity_poly.pdbx_seq_one_letter_code
_entity_poly.pdbx_strand_id
1 'polypeptide(L)'
;GSEMCIRDSYYARETWFIRMTAVKEDLIRNNNTINWIPESIGKGRFGDWLENVQDWGISRNRYWGTPLNIWQCECGCMHSVGSIEELKSMSDNCPDDIELHRPYIDAVTINCPDCGKEMHRVPEVIDCWFDSGSMPFAQHHYPFENQELFEKQFPADFISEAVDQTRGWFYSLLAISTLLFNKAPYKNVIVLGHVQDENGQKMSKSKGNAVDPFDALEKYGADAIRWYFYINSAPWLPNRFHGKAVQEGQRKFMGTLWNTYAFFVLYANIDNFDATKYTLEYDKLPVMDKWILSKMNTMVKDVDYNLGNYRIPEAARVLQDFVDDLSNWYVRRSRERFWAKGMEQDKINAYMTLYTALVTVSKAAAPMIPFMTEEIYQNLVRSIDKDAPESIHLCDFPEVHEDQIDKELENNMEHVLDLVVMGRACRNASNIKNRQPIGKMFVKADFDLPEFYQEIVADELNVKNVKFTDDVRDFTSYSFKPQLKTVGPKYGKMLGGIKAALNDIDGNAAMDELNATGALKLDVNGQEIELFKEDLLIDTAQIEGYESVNDNGITVVLDTNLSPELLEEGFVREIISKIQTMRKEADFEVMDRIKVTYEGSEKAEAVFEKNNTLIAGEVLADEVVKAQPDGYVKEWKINGEAVTMGVEKKGE
;
A
#
# COMPACT_ATOMS: atom_id res chain seq x y z
N GLY A 1 0.92 16.26 57.89
CA GLY A 1 -0.17 16.04 56.97
C GLY A 1 -0.05 14.70 56.24
N SER A 2 -1.20 14.16 55.84
CA SER A 2 -1.18 12.96 54.98
C SER A 2 -0.58 13.29 53.62
N GLU A 3 -0.02 12.30 52.90
CA GLU A 3 0.45 12.44 51.53
C GLU A 3 -0.62 13.02 50.60
N MET A 4 -1.89 12.77 50.88
CA MET A 4 -3.04 13.28 50.16
C MET A 4 -3.17 14.81 50.31
N CYS A 5 -2.96 15.36 51.51
CA CYS A 5 -3.01 16.80 51.75
C CYS A 5 -1.87 17.55 51.04
N ILE A 6 -0.71 16.92 50.86
CA ILE A 6 0.43 17.51 50.14
C ILE A 6 0.15 17.56 48.65
N ARG A 7 -0.48 16.54 48.07
CA ARG A 7 -0.79 16.46 46.62
C ARG A 7 -1.93 17.38 46.21
N ASP A 8 -2.86 17.66 47.12
CA ASP A 8 -4.08 18.45 46.86
C ASP A 8 -3.95 19.94 47.25
N SER A 9 -2.73 20.37 47.67
CA SER A 9 -2.48 21.75 48.03
C SER A 9 -2.08 22.57 46.82
N TYR A 10 -2.81 23.65 46.57
CA TYR A 10 -2.50 24.65 45.57
C TYR A 10 -1.93 25.90 46.25
N TYR A 11 -0.86 26.41 45.66
CA TYR A 11 -0.19 27.62 46.12
C TYR A 11 -0.32 28.71 45.04
N ALA A 12 -0.92 29.83 45.35
CA ALA A 12 -1.08 30.97 44.46
C ALA A 12 0.29 31.67 44.24
N ARG A 13 0.62 31.91 43.02
CA ARG A 13 1.82 32.66 42.59
C ARG A 13 1.42 33.73 41.58
N GLU A 14 2.10 34.85 41.62
CA GLU A 14 2.06 35.84 40.56
C GLU A 14 2.67 35.26 39.32
N THR A 15 2.02 35.46 38.17
CA THR A 15 2.41 34.87 36.90
C THR A 15 2.10 35.85 35.77
N TRP A 16 2.96 35.93 34.79
CA TRP A 16 2.73 36.69 33.58
C TRP A 16 1.81 35.93 32.63
N PHE A 17 0.80 36.64 32.09
CA PHE A 17 -0.18 36.08 31.17
C PHE A 17 -0.20 36.86 29.86
N ILE A 18 -0.37 36.13 28.74
CA ILE A 18 -0.84 36.72 27.50
C ILE A 18 -2.36 36.54 27.45
N ARG A 19 -3.09 37.63 27.20
CA ARG A 19 -4.57 37.62 27.13
C ARG A 19 -5.03 37.00 25.80
N MET A 20 -5.02 35.67 25.72
CA MET A 20 -5.45 34.91 24.52
C MET A 20 -6.94 35.04 24.25
N THR A 21 -7.75 35.27 25.29
CA THR A 21 -9.20 35.53 25.21
C THR A 21 -9.53 36.76 24.37
N ALA A 22 -8.62 37.75 24.27
CA ALA A 22 -8.78 38.95 23.45
C ALA A 22 -8.69 38.68 21.94
N VAL A 23 -8.02 37.60 21.52
CA VAL A 23 -7.83 37.22 20.11
C VAL A 23 -8.53 35.91 19.76
N LYS A 24 -9.48 35.49 20.55
CA LYS A 24 -10.23 34.22 20.38
C LYS A 24 -10.82 34.08 18.97
N GLU A 25 -11.55 35.11 18.50
CA GLU A 25 -12.18 35.07 17.17
C GLU A 25 -11.16 34.99 16.05
N ASP A 26 -10.01 35.63 16.20
CA ASP A 26 -8.91 35.58 15.25
C ASP A 26 -8.25 34.18 15.21
N LEU A 27 -8.09 33.53 16.38
CA LEU A 27 -7.60 32.15 16.46
C LEU A 27 -8.53 31.17 15.71
N ILE A 28 -9.83 31.29 15.94
CA ILE A 28 -10.84 30.44 15.28
C ILE A 28 -10.82 30.71 13.76
N ARG A 29 -10.81 31.98 13.37
CA ARG A 29 -10.77 32.35 11.93
C ARG A 29 -9.51 31.79 11.26
N ASN A 30 -8.35 31.97 11.86
CA ASN A 30 -7.07 31.46 11.32
C ASN A 30 -7.04 29.94 11.28
N ASN A 31 -7.55 29.25 12.31
CA ASN A 31 -7.69 27.79 12.30
C ASN A 31 -8.53 27.28 11.14
N ASN A 32 -9.60 27.98 10.77
CA ASN A 32 -10.48 27.59 9.67
C ASN A 32 -9.83 27.73 8.29
N THR A 33 -8.67 28.36 8.18
CA THR A 33 -7.88 28.42 6.94
C THR A 33 -6.94 27.26 6.75
N ILE A 34 -6.74 26.43 7.78
CA ILE A 34 -5.80 25.30 7.79
C ILE A 34 -6.50 24.05 7.25
N ASN A 35 -5.82 23.37 6.34
CA ASN A 35 -6.23 22.04 5.87
C ASN A 35 -5.80 20.98 6.90
N TRP A 36 -6.72 20.59 7.76
CA TRP A 36 -6.51 19.55 8.76
C TRP A 36 -6.78 18.15 8.19
N ILE A 37 -5.85 17.25 8.40
CA ILE A 37 -5.96 15.85 7.98
C ILE A 37 -5.82 14.95 9.21
N PRO A 38 -6.95 14.42 9.75
CA PRO A 38 -8.32 14.57 9.27
C PRO A 38 -8.97 15.90 9.73
N GLU A 39 -9.91 16.39 8.94
CA GLU A 39 -10.65 17.63 9.20
C GLU A 39 -11.34 17.65 10.58
N SER A 40 -11.78 16.49 11.05
CA SER A 40 -12.44 16.31 12.34
C SER A 40 -11.58 16.76 13.56
N ILE A 41 -10.26 16.73 13.44
CA ILE A 41 -9.37 17.22 14.52
C ILE A 41 -9.39 18.74 14.56
N GLY A 42 -9.31 19.41 13.40
CA GLY A 42 -9.33 20.88 13.33
C GLY A 42 -10.64 21.48 13.77
N LYS A 43 -11.77 20.89 13.39
CA LYS A 43 -13.12 21.34 13.75
C LYS A 43 -13.54 20.90 15.16
N GLY A 44 -13.23 19.65 15.55
CA GLY A 44 -13.56 19.10 16.84
C GLY A 44 -12.50 19.41 17.90
N ARG A 45 -11.64 18.43 18.23
CA ARG A 45 -10.70 18.51 19.36
C ARG A 45 -9.90 19.83 19.45
N PHE A 46 -9.43 20.36 18.34
CA PHE A 46 -8.67 21.62 18.32
C PHE A 46 -9.61 22.83 18.28
N GLY A 47 -10.65 22.81 17.45
CA GLY A 47 -11.66 23.87 17.39
C GLY A 47 -12.35 24.10 18.73
N ASP A 48 -12.82 23.03 19.39
CA ASP A 48 -13.42 23.10 20.72
C ASP A 48 -12.46 23.72 21.77
N TRP A 49 -11.18 23.44 21.62
CA TRP A 49 -10.15 24.05 22.48
C TRP A 49 -10.04 25.55 22.26
N LEU A 50 -10.07 26.02 21.03
CA LEU A 50 -9.99 27.44 20.69
C LEU A 50 -11.26 28.18 21.13
N GLU A 51 -12.43 27.56 21.03
CA GLU A 51 -13.67 28.13 21.51
C GLU A 51 -13.67 28.34 23.04
N ASN A 52 -12.91 27.52 23.74
CA ASN A 52 -12.79 27.59 25.20
C ASN A 52 -11.38 28.05 25.64
N VAL A 53 -10.69 28.83 24.79
CA VAL A 53 -9.34 29.29 25.06
C VAL A 53 -9.27 30.10 26.36
N GLN A 54 -8.23 29.82 27.13
CA GLN A 54 -7.89 30.54 28.37
C GLN A 54 -6.66 31.42 28.14
N ASP A 55 -6.48 32.42 28.97
CA ASP A 55 -5.28 33.25 28.95
C ASP A 55 -4.04 32.40 29.26
N TRP A 56 -2.97 32.60 28.51
CA TRP A 56 -1.79 31.76 28.56
C TRP A 56 -0.79 32.28 29.60
N GLY A 57 -0.57 31.53 30.67
CA GLY A 57 0.46 31.80 31.66
C GLY A 57 1.82 31.47 31.12
N ILE A 58 2.58 32.49 30.73
CA ILE A 58 3.85 32.33 29.97
C ILE A 58 5.10 32.29 30.83
N SER A 59 5.05 32.71 32.10
CA SER A 59 6.23 32.73 32.95
C SER A 59 6.44 31.44 33.72
N ARG A 60 7.71 31.08 33.92
CA ARG A 60 8.15 29.92 34.70
C ARG A 60 9.22 30.36 35.70
N ASN A 61 9.08 29.87 36.92
CA ASN A 61 10.08 30.10 37.95
C ASN A 61 11.14 28.98 37.92
N ARG A 62 12.07 29.11 36.98
CA ARG A 62 13.17 28.17 36.77
C ARG A 62 14.46 28.92 36.52
N TYR A 63 15.59 28.28 36.79
CA TYR A 63 16.89 28.87 36.51
C TYR A 63 17.19 28.89 35.00
N TRP A 64 17.02 27.80 34.31
CA TRP A 64 17.30 27.67 32.88
C TRP A 64 16.04 27.86 32.03
N GLY A 65 16.17 28.64 30.98
CA GLY A 65 15.16 29.00 29.99
C GLY A 65 15.43 30.39 29.44
N THR A 66 14.65 30.80 28.43
CA THR A 66 14.69 32.14 27.85
C THR A 66 14.20 33.17 28.87
N PRO A 67 15.04 34.12 29.33
CA PRO A 67 14.60 35.13 30.29
C PRO A 67 13.50 36.02 29.72
N LEU A 68 12.48 36.31 30.55
CA LEU A 68 11.47 37.32 30.19
C LEU A 68 12.15 38.68 30.04
N ASN A 69 11.93 39.34 28.90
CA ASN A 69 12.55 40.61 28.54
C ASN A 69 11.80 41.82 29.12
N ILE A 70 11.42 41.74 30.39
CA ILE A 70 10.65 42.78 31.08
C ILE A 70 11.47 43.31 32.25
N TRP A 71 11.67 44.63 32.30
CA TRP A 71 12.25 45.37 33.40
C TRP A 71 11.16 46.13 34.18
N GLN A 72 11.26 46.15 35.47
CA GLN A 72 10.27 46.77 36.36
C GLN A 72 10.95 47.79 37.29
N CYS A 73 10.32 48.94 37.42
CA CYS A 73 10.74 50.01 38.29
C CYS A 73 9.91 50.03 39.60
N GLU A 74 10.51 50.52 40.70
CA GLU A 74 9.79 50.77 41.94
C GLU A 74 8.60 51.74 41.79
N CYS A 75 8.64 52.62 40.78
CA CYS A 75 7.51 53.53 40.52
C CYS A 75 6.30 52.84 39.89
N GLY A 76 6.41 51.55 39.57
CA GLY A 76 5.37 50.75 38.88
C GLY A 76 5.48 50.73 37.36
N CYS A 77 6.44 51.47 36.76
CA CYS A 77 6.69 51.42 35.33
C CYS A 77 7.28 50.06 34.93
N MET A 78 6.78 49.49 33.84
CA MET A 78 7.31 48.27 33.23
C MET A 78 7.71 48.55 31.78
N HIS A 79 8.84 48.03 31.37
CA HIS A 79 9.33 48.15 30.01
C HIS A 79 9.75 46.79 29.46
N SER A 80 9.31 46.48 28.26
CA SER A 80 9.71 45.26 27.50
C SER A 80 10.72 45.62 26.46
N VAL A 81 11.95 45.16 26.60
CA VAL A 81 13.07 45.45 25.69
C VAL A 81 12.98 44.55 24.48
N GLY A 82 12.99 45.14 23.26
CA GLY A 82 12.79 44.44 22.00
C GLY A 82 14.06 44.04 21.25
N SER A 83 15.22 44.64 21.58
CA SER A 83 16.49 44.31 20.94
C SER A 83 17.69 44.56 21.83
N ILE A 84 18.86 44.01 21.43
CA ILE A 84 20.13 44.26 22.13
C ILE A 84 20.50 45.75 22.01
N GLU A 85 20.26 46.39 20.88
CA GLU A 85 20.52 47.81 20.66
C GLU A 85 19.69 48.68 21.60
N GLU A 86 18.38 48.34 21.74
CA GLU A 86 17.53 49.03 22.70
C GLU A 86 18.02 48.83 24.13
N LEU A 87 18.36 47.60 24.52
CA LEU A 87 18.92 47.27 25.82
C LEU A 87 20.16 48.15 26.13
N LYS A 88 21.11 48.21 25.18
CA LYS A 88 22.33 49.02 25.31
C LYS A 88 22.04 50.53 25.38
N SER A 89 21.05 51.00 24.64
CA SER A 89 20.68 52.43 24.62
C SER A 89 20.02 52.90 25.93
N MET A 90 19.40 51.99 26.65
CA MET A 90 18.69 52.26 27.93
C MET A 90 19.52 51.92 29.16
N SER A 91 20.65 51.23 29.01
CA SER A 91 21.47 50.69 30.10
C SER A 91 22.79 51.39 30.19
N ASP A 92 23.23 51.69 31.42
CA ASP A 92 24.59 52.20 31.69
C ASP A 92 25.60 51.06 31.98
N ASN A 93 25.13 49.82 32.13
CA ASN A 93 25.96 48.69 32.57
C ASN A 93 25.85 47.44 31.64
N CYS A 94 25.24 47.54 30.45
CA CYS A 94 25.14 46.45 29.52
C CYS A 94 26.46 46.17 28.81
N PRO A 95 27.06 44.98 28.92
CA PRO A 95 28.27 44.62 28.19
C PRO A 95 28.05 44.59 26.68
N ASP A 96 29.13 44.82 25.90
CA ASP A 96 29.06 44.76 24.43
C ASP A 96 28.75 43.34 23.90
N ASP A 97 29.19 42.31 24.62
CA ASP A 97 29.06 40.90 24.34
C ASP A 97 28.05 40.22 25.28
N ILE A 98 26.97 40.92 25.64
CA ILE A 98 25.96 40.42 26.57
C ILE A 98 25.43 39.06 26.20
N GLU A 99 25.49 38.12 27.13
CA GLU A 99 24.80 36.85 27.06
C GLU A 99 23.37 36.97 27.61
N LEU A 100 22.37 36.68 26.79
CA LEU A 100 20.96 36.84 27.12
C LEU A 100 20.39 35.72 28.03
N HIS A 101 21.24 35.00 28.78
CA HIS A 101 20.88 34.00 29.76
C HIS A 101 21.17 34.43 31.18
N ARG A 102 20.54 33.80 32.13
CA ARG A 102 20.87 33.94 33.54
C ARG A 102 22.27 33.32 33.83
N PRO A 103 23.07 33.92 34.68
CA PRO A 103 22.79 35.11 35.50
C PRO A 103 23.16 36.45 34.82
N TYR A 104 23.71 36.44 33.63
CA TYR A 104 24.29 37.60 32.97
C TYR A 104 23.28 38.71 32.72
N ILE A 105 22.12 38.37 32.10
CA ILE A 105 21.07 39.35 31.81
C ILE A 105 20.41 39.91 33.08
N ASP A 106 20.42 39.15 34.16
CA ASP A 106 19.84 39.59 35.46
C ASP A 106 20.65 40.71 36.09
N ALA A 107 21.93 40.86 35.73
CA ALA A 107 22.84 41.91 36.20
C ALA A 107 22.66 43.22 35.44
N VAL A 108 21.98 43.21 34.28
CA VAL A 108 21.79 44.39 33.45
C VAL A 108 20.55 45.17 33.92
N THR A 109 20.77 46.45 34.23
CA THR A 109 19.71 47.39 34.63
C THR A 109 19.49 48.40 33.49
N ILE A 110 18.27 48.95 33.43
CA ILE A 110 17.95 50.02 32.48
C ILE A 110 17.40 51.25 33.19
N ASN A 111 17.49 52.39 32.54
CA ASN A 111 16.97 53.64 33.10
C ASN A 111 15.45 53.75 32.86
N CYS A 112 14.69 53.98 33.90
CA CYS A 112 13.22 54.11 33.82
C CYS A 112 12.82 55.33 32.95
N PRO A 113 12.01 55.16 31.92
CA PRO A 113 11.60 56.27 31.06
C PRO A 113 10.69 57.27 31.81
N ASP A 114 10.02 56.87 32.86
CA ASP A 114 9.08 57.71 33.60
C ASP A 114 9.75 58.51 34.71
N CYS A 115 10.66 57.89 35.47
CA CYS A 115 11.23 58.53 36.69
C CYS A 115 12.77 58.60 36.72
N GLY A 116 13.43 58.03 35.69
CA GLY A 116 14.91 58.01 35.59
C GLY A 116 15.62 57.09 36.59
N LYS A 117 14.91 56.37 37.44
CA LYS A 117 15.49 55.38 38.36
C LYS A 117 15.89 54.10 37.64
N GLU A 118 16.73 53.32 38.28
CA GLU A 118 17.14 52.01 37.82
C GLU A 118 15.98 51.00 37.83
N MET A 119 15.83 50.24 36.75
CA MET A 119 14.88 49.16 36.64
C MET A 119 15.62 47.82 36.60
N HIS A 120 15.03 46.82 37.22
CA HIS A 120 15.56 45.44 37.24
C HIS A 120 14.67 44.49 36.43
N ARG A 121 15.32 43.52 35.80
CA ARG A 121 14.60 42.48 35.07
C ARG A 121 13.80 41.59 36.03
N VAL A 122 12.58 41.21 35.65
CA VAL A 122 11.76 40.20 36.36
C VAL A 122 12.46 38.83 36.37
N PRO A 123 12.43 38.09 37.52
CA PRO A 123 13.30 36.89 37.66
C PRO A 123 12.84 35.67 36.83
N GLU A 124 11.65 35.71 36.26
CA GLU A 124 11.07 34.60 35.55
C GLU A 124 11.74 34.35 34.17
N VAL A 125 11.58 33.12 33.71
CA VAL A 125 11.87 32.73 32.32
C VAL A 125 10.57 32.43 31.59
N ILE A 126 10.60 32.50 30.27
CA ILE A 126 9.41 32.24 29.44
C ILE A 126 9.12 30.73 29.33
N ASP A 127 7.90 30.37 29.07
CA ASP A 127 7.46 29.01 28.79
C ASP A 127 8.13 28.49 27.51
N CYS A 128 8.73 27.30 27.56
CA CYS A 128 9.34 26.66 26.39
C CYS A 128 8.37 26.46 25.21
N TRP A 129 7.08 26.41 25.46
CA TRP A 129 6.08 26.39 24.40
C TRP A 129 6.00 27.71 23.63
N PHE A 130 6.34 28.82 24.26
CA PHE A 130 6.51 30.10 23.56
C PHE A 130 7.70 30.06 22.63
N ASP A 131 8.85 29.58 23.12
CA ASP A 131 10.06 29.44 22.29
C ASP A 131 9.77 28.56 21.07
N SER A 132 9.17 27.39 21.28
CA SER A 132 8.83 26.46 20.22
C SER A 132 7.80 27.02 19.23
N GLY A 133 6.83 27.80 19.70
CA GLY A 133 5.83 28.47 18.89
C GLY A 133 6.37 29.67 18.09
N SER A 134 7.53 30.22 18.51
CA SER A 134 8.22 31.31 17.83
C SER A 134 9.11 30.85 16.68
N MET A 135 9.33 29.54 16.52
CA MET A 135 10.23 28.95 15.52
C MET A 135 10.06 29.49 14.10
N PRO A 136 8.82 29.69 13.57
CA PRO A 136 8.65 30.10 12.18
C PRO A 136 9.37 31.39 11.79
N PHE A 137 9.53 32.34 12.70
CA PHE A 137 10.19 33.60 12.47
C PHE A 137 11.55 33.71 13.21
N ALA A 138 11.67 33.12 14.40
CA ALA A 138 12.88 33.16 15.19
C ALA A 138 14.07 32.50 14.49
N GLN A 139 13.86 31.41 13.77
CA GLN A 139 14.91 30.73 12.99
C GLN A 139 15.54 31.62 11.91
N HIS A 140 14.83 32.63 11.44
CA HIS A 140 15.28 33.58 10.44
C HIS A 140 15.85 34.88 11.05
N HIS A 141 15.78 35.03 12.38
CA HIS A 141 16.06 36.28 13.11
C HIS A 141 15.20 37.43 12.58
N TYR A 142 13.95 37.10 12.16
CA TYR A 142 12.98 38.09 11.70
C TYR A 142 12.50 38.97 12.88
N PRO A 143 12.32 40.28 12.74
CA PRO A 143 12.36 41.07 11.49
C PRO A 143 13.75 41.66 11.18
N PHE A 144 14.81 41.35 11.93
CA PHE A 144 16.12 41.99 11.79
C PHE A 144 16.92 41.47 10.60
N GLU A 145 16.77 40.18 10.27
CA GLU A 145 17.48 39.50 9.20
C GLU A 145 16.48 38.62 8.39
N ASN A 146 16.92 38.20 7.19
CA ASN A 146 16.24 37.19 6.36
C ASN A 146 14.74 37.45 6.07
N GLN A 147 14.33 38.71 5.99
CA GLN A 147 12.91 39.09 5.77
C GLN A 147 12.32 38.45 4.51
N GLU A 148 13.02 38.55 3.36
CA GLU A 148 12.55 37.97 2.09
C GLU A 148 12.38 36.43 2.17
N LEU A 149 13.28 35.77 2.90
CA LEU A 149 13.21 34.30 3.06
C LEU A 149 12.01 33.92 3.93
N PHE A 150 11.80 34.63 5.04
CA PHE A 150 10.63 34.46 5.89
C PHE A 150 9.32 34.67 5.10
N GLU A 151 9.19 35.76 4.36
CA GLU A 151 7.99 36.07 3.57
C GLU A 151 7.66 34.99 2.54
N LYS A 152 8.67 34.35 1.93
CA LYS A 152 8.51 33.25 1.00
C LYS A 152 8.11 31.92 1.66
N GLN A 153 8.53 31.68 2.88
CA GLN A 153 8.32 30.41 3.59
C GLN A 153 7.21 30.44 4.62
N PHE A 154 6.63 31.61 4.92
CA PHE A 154 5.58 31.75 5.91
C PHE A 154 4.22 32.12 5.24
N PRO A 155 3.14 31.36 5.51
CA PRO A 155 3.04 30.16 6.38
C PRO A 155 3.76 28.94 5.79
N ALA A 156 4.19 28.02 6.66
CA ALA A 156 4.74 26.74 6.23
C ALA A 156 3.73 25.97 5.38
N ASP A 157 4.20 25.29 4.34
CA ASP A 157 3.31 24.51 3.47
C ASP A 157 2.75 23.27 4.18
N PHE A 158 3.54 22.65 5.07
CA PHE A 158 3.17 21.41 5.73
C PHE A 158 3.87 21.25 7.09
N ILE A 159 3.09 20.74 8.07
CA ILE A 159 3.63 20.21 9.33
C ILE A 159 2.96 18.89 9.68
N SER A 160 3.59 18.06 10.51
CA SER A 160 3.02 16.82 11.01
C SER A 160 3.55 16.48 12.40
N GLU A 161 2.65 16.18 13.32
CA GLU A 161 2.93 15.66 14.64
C GLU A 161 1.75 14.86 15.19
N ALA A 162 1.89 14.25 16.38
CA ALA A 162 0.85 13.45 16.99
C ALA A 162 -0.29 14.31 17.56
N VAL A 163 -1.44 13.68 17.80
CA VAL A 163 -2.69 14.32 18.21
C VAL A 163 -2.62 15.08 19.55
N ASP A 164 -1.67 14.73 20.41
CA ASP A 164 -1.43 15.46 21.67
C ASP A 164 -0.95 16.89 21.44
N GLN A 165 -0.32 17.18 20.28
CA GLN A 165 0.15 18.51 19.91
C GLN A 165 -0.97 19.52 19.60
N THR A 166 -2.20 19.09 19.54
CA THR A 166 -3.37 19.98 19.59
C THR A 166 -3.44 20.80 20.90
N ARG A 167 -2.76 20.31 21.95
CA ARG A 167 -2.59 20.96 23.26
C ARG A 167 -1.12 21.28 23.55
N GLY A 168 -0.31 21.45 22.51
CA GLY A 168 1.11 21.74 22.57
C GLY A 168 1.53 22.58 21.37
N TRP A 169 2.36 22.02 20.49
CA TRP A 169 3.02 22.76 19.43
C TRP A 169 2.07 23.36 18.38
N PHE A 170 1.02 22.64 17.97
CA PHE A 170 0.04 23.20 17.02
C PHE A 170 -0.64 24.45 17.57
N TYR A 171 -0.96 24.45 18.87
CA TYR A 171 -1.56 25.59 19.53
C TYR A 171 -0.58 26.75 19.70
N SER A 172 0.64 26.51 20.22
CA SER A 172 1.63 27.57 20.42
C SER A 172 2.02 28.26 19.13
N LEU A 173 2.17 27.51 18.04
CA LEU A 173 2.39 28.08 16.70
C LEU A 173 1.24 29.00 16.28
N LEU A 174 0.00 28.52 16.38
CA LEU A 174 -1.18 29.30 15.98
C LEU A 174 -1.38 30.53 16.87
N ALA A 175 -1.17 30.39 18.18
CA ALA A 175 -1.33 31.46 19.13
C ALA A 175 -0.39 32.63 18.84
N ILE A 176 0.93 32.34 18.71
CA ILE A 176 1.93 33.37 18.47
C ILE A 176 1.78 33.98 17.05
N SER A 177 1.53 33.16 16.07
CA SER A 177 1.29 33.65 14.71
C SER A 177 0.05 34.55 14.60
N THR A 178 -1.02 34.21 15.33
CA THR A 178 -2.22 35.05 15.39
C THR A 178 -1.95 36.40 16.05
N LEU A 179 -1.19 36.38 17.16
CA LEU A 179 -0.83 37.62 17.88
C LEU A 179 0.05 38.56 17.07
N LEU A 180 1.03 38.03 16.32
CA LEU A 180 2.02 38.84 15.60
C LEU A 180 1.60 39.17 14.18
N PHE A 181 0.99 38.21 13.46
CA PHE A 181 0.74 38.32 12.03
C PHE A 181 -0.76 38.23 11.65
N ASN A 182 -1.61 37.89 12.62
CA ASN A 182 -3.02 37.62 12.41
C ASN A 182 -3.27 36.62 11.25
N LYS A 183 -2.45 35.56 11.19
CA LYS A 183 -2.43 34.58 10.11
C LYS A 183 -2.11 33.20 10.67
N ALA A 184 -2.62 32.13 10.02
CA ALA A 184 -2.22 30.78 10.34
C ALA A 184 -0.73 30.53 10.02
N PRO A 185 0.02 29.81 10.86
CA PRO A 185 1.46 29.59 10.67
C PRO A 185 1.78 28.46 9.70
N TYR A 186 0.80 27.63 9.34
CA TYR A 186 0.92 26.49 8.42
C TYR A 186 -0.36 26.33 7.60
N LYS A 187 -0.23 25.79 6.39
CA LYS A 187 -1.34 25.57 5.46
C LYS A 187 -1.97 24.18 5.62
N ASN A 188 -1.13 23.16 5.76
CA ASN A 188 -1.55 21.76 5.85
C ASN A 188 -0.94 21.10 7.08
N VAL A 189 -1.73 20.24 7.73
CA VAL A 189 -1.26 19.45 8.88
C VAL A 189 -1.82 18.04 8.86
N ILE A 190 -0.95 17.04 8.89
CA ILE A 190 -1.33 15.66 9.15
C ILE A 190 -1.17 15.40 10.65
N VAL A 191 -2.27 15.03 11.30
CA VAL A 191 -2.26 14.67 12.72
C VAL A 191 -2.06 13.18 12.85
N LEU A 192 -0.98 12.75 13.51
CA LEU A 192 -0.64 11.35 13.65
C LEU A 192 -1.35 10.69 14.84
N GLY A 193 -1.81 9.46 14.64
CA GLY A 193 -2.27 8.58 15.70
C GLY A 193 -1.10 8.01 16.52
N HIS A 194 -1.44 7.48 17.71
CA HIS A 194 -0.41 6.85 18.55
C HIS A 194 0.01 5.48 18.02
N VAL A 195 1.30 5.16 18.13
CA VAL A 195 1.80 3.81 17.92
C VAL A 195 1.52 2.97 19.16
N GLN A 196 0.88 1.82 18.97
CA GLN A 196 0.48 0.88 20.00
C GLN A 196 1.24 -0.44 19.85
N ASP A 197 1.27 -1.24 20.91
CA ASP A 197 1.81 -2.60 20.83
C ASP A 197 0.90 -3.53 20.00
N GLU A 198 1.31 -4.78 19.82
CA GLU A 198 0.56 -5.79 19.04
C GLU A 198 -0.87 -6.04 19.57
N ASN A 199 -1.12 -5.77 20.86
CA ASN A 199 -2.41 -5.93 21.52
C ASN A 199 -3.26 -4.63 21.49
N GLY A 200 -2.77 -3.56 20.86
CA GLY A 200 -3.45 -2.26 20.79
C GLY A 200 -3.35 -1.44 22.09
N GLN A 201 -2.37 -1.73 22.95
CA GLN A 201 -2.14 -0.96 24.17
C GLN A 201 -1.07 0.12 23.94
N LYS A 202 -1.21 1.23 24.67
CA LYS A 202 -0.20 2.29 24.66
C LYS A 202 1.14 1.73 25.14
N MET A 203 2.19 1.91 24.33
CA MET A 203 3.56 1.58 24.69
C MET A 203 4.06 2.45 25.84
N SER A 204 4.72 1.85 26.83
CA SER A 204 5.43 2.58 27.87
C SER A 204 6.59 1.74 28.42
N LYS A 205 7.68 2.44 28.81
CA LYS A 205 8.86 1.79 29.43
C LYS A 205 8.47 1.06 30.72
N SER A 206 7.55 1.62 31.51
CA SER A 206 7.10 1.04 32.77
C SER A 206 6.31 -0.26 32.61
N LYS A 207 5.66 -0.48 31.46
CA LYS A 207 4.92 -1.70 31.15
C LYS A 207 5.78 -2.77 30.44
N GLY A 208 6.99 -2.41 30.03
CA GLY A 208 7.88 -3.34 29.31
C GLY A 208 7.40 -3.71 27.90
N ASN A 209 6.41 -3.00 27.34
CA ASN A 209 5.84 -3.24 26.01
C ASN A 209 6.33 -2.24 24.95
N ALA A 210 7.32 -1.41 25.28
CA ALA A 210 7.93 -0.50 24.33
C ALA A 210 8.88 -1.26 23.41
N VAL A 211 8.78 -1.00 22.10
CA VAL A 211 9.73 -1.50 21.10
C VAL A 211 10.87 -0.49 21.00
N ASP A 212 12.10 -0.96 21.09
CA ASP A 212 13.26 -0.12 20.81
C ASP A 212 13.36 0.14 19.29
N PRO A 213 13.38 1.41 18.86
CA PRO A 213 13.45 1.72 17.43
C PRO A 213 14.72 1.20 16.75
N PHE A 214 15.84 1.19 17.44
CA PHE A 214 17.12 0.72 16.86
C PHE A 214 17.12 -0.80 16.68
N ASP A 215 16.59 -1.55 17.66
CA ASP A 215 16.42 -2.99 17.52
C ASP A 215 15.47 -3.34 16.35
N ALA A 216 14.42 -2.54 16.16
CA ALA A 216 13.50 -2.72 15.05
C ALA A 216 14.17 -2.41 13.70
N LEU A 217 14.94 -1.32 13.62
CA LEU A 217 15.71 -0.95 12.42
C LEU A 217 16.74 -2.02 12.03
N GLU A 218 17.47 -2.56 13.03
CA GLU A 218 18.45 -3.62 12.81
C GLU A 218 17.76 -4.90 12.28
N LYS A 219 16.61 -5.24 12.82
CA LYS A 219 15.90 -6.48 12.50
C LYS A 219 15.15 -6.46 11.18
N TYR A 220 14.51 -5.34 10.83
CA TYR A 220 13.60 -5.25 9.68
C TYR A 220 14.13 -4.36 8.56
N GLY A 221 15.06 -3.46 8.86
CA GLY A 221 15.52 -2.40 7.97
C GLY A 221 14.57 -1.19 7.96
N ALA A 222 15.15 -0.03 7.66
CA ALA A 222 14.41 1.24 7.68
C ALA A 222 13.27 1.29 6.65
N ASP A 223 13.52 0.83 5.42
CA ASP A 223 12.53 0.84 4.35
C ASP A 223 11.30 -0.01 4.68
N ALA A 224 11.49 -1.18 5.30
CA ALA A 224 10.37 -2.05 5.67
C ALA A 224 9.48 -1.41 6.75
N ILE A 225 10.09 -0.74 7.72
CA ILE A 225 9.35 -0.02 8.78
C ILE A 225 8.62 1.19 8.19
N ARG A 226 9.29 1.98 7.33
CA ARG A 226 8.67 3.11 6.63
C ARG A 226 7.48 2.67 5.79
N TRP A 227 7.68 1.64 4.97
CA TRP A 227 6.63 1.06 4.14
C TRP A 227 5.43 0.60 4.95
N TYR A 228 5.68 -0.10 6.07
CA TYR A 228 4.64 -0.54 6.97
C TYR A 228 3.75 0.61 7.47
N PHE A 229 4.37 1.70 7.93
CA PHE A 229 3.62 2.86 8.42
C PHE A 229 2.85 3.60 7.30
N TYR A 230 3.35 3.59 6.08
CA TYR A 230 2.66 4.25 4.97
C TYR A 230 1.47 3.45 4.44
N ILE A 231 1.56 2.12 4.36
CA ILE A 231 0.52 1.29 3.73
C ILE A 231 -0.54 0.76 4.70
N ASN A 232 -0.20 0.61 5.99
CA ASN A 232 -1.02 -0.16 6.93
C ASN A 232 -2.37 0.49 7.24
N SER A 233 -2.38 1.79 7.57
CA SER A 233 -3.59 2.52 7.94
C SER A 233 -3.46 4.02 7.71
N ALA A 234 -4.60 4.72 7.77
CA ALA A 234 -4.58 6.19 7.74
C ALA A 234 -3.71 6.74 8.88
N PRO A 235 -2.86 7.76 8.62
CA PRO A 235 -1.87 8.26 9.58
C PRO A 235 -2.45 8.69 10.94
N TRP A 236 -3.67 9.18 10.95
CA TRP A 236 -4.36 9.65 12.17
C TRP A 236 -4.99 8.56 13.03
N LEU A 237 -5.03 7.32 12.54
CA LEU A 237 -5.54 6.18 13.30
C LEU A 237 -4.43 5.59 14.18
N PRO A 238 -4.78 5.03 15.35
CA PRO A 238 -3.83 4.29 16.15
C PRO A 238 -3.24 3.12 15.35
N ASN A 239 -1.92 3.04 15.28
CA ASN A 239 -1.21 2.03 14.51
C ASN A 239 -0.60 0.97 15.45
N ARG A 240 -0.96 -0.30 15.24
CA ARG A 240 -0.41 -1.42 16.02
C ARG A 240 0.88 -1.89 15.38
N PHE A 241 1.99 -1.73 16.08
CA PHE A 241 3.29 -2.20 15.59
C PHE A 241 3.55 -3.66 16.02
N HIS A 242 3.68 -4.53 15.04
CA HIS A 242 4.14 -5.91 15.29
C HIS A 242 4.96 -6.46 14.12
N GLY A 243 6.02 -7.21 14.44
CA GLY A 243 7.03 -7.61 13.48
C GLY A 243 6.52 -8.46 12.30
N LYS A 244 5.51 -9.31 12.51
CA LYS A 244 4.94 -10.13 11.43
C LYS A 244 4.31 -9.29 10.34
N ALA A 245 3.60 -8.20 10.71
CA ALA A 245 2.99 -7.32 9.72
C ALA A 245 4.04 -6.50 8.96
N VAL A 246 5.11 -6.07 9.62
CA VAL A 246 6.25 -5.41 8.96
C VAL A 246 6.87 -6.36 7.91
N GLN A 247 7.16 -7.62 8.29
CA GLN A 247 7.71 -8.62 7.38
C GLN A 247 6.76 -8.97 6.23
N GLU A 248 5.45 -9.00 6.47
CA GLU A 248 4.47 -9.26 5.42
C GLU A 248 4.42 -8.11 4.40
N GLY A 249 4.40 -6.87 4.85
CA GLY A 249 4.48 -5.70 3.99
C GLY A 249 5.79 -5.66 3.19
N GLN A 250 6.91 -5.96 3.83
CA GLN A 250 8.21 -6.10 3.17
C GLN A 250 8.17 -7.16 2.07
N ARG A 251 7.65 -8.36 2.35
CA ARG A 251 7.59 -9.47 1.40
C ARG A 251 6.70 -9.17 0.21
N LYS A 252 5.50 -8.61 0.44
CA LYS A 252 4.51 -8.37 -0.61
C LYS A 252 4.94 -7.30 -1.62
N PHE A 253 5.55 -6.23 -1.17
CA PHE A 253 5.95 -5.12 -2.04
C PHE A 253 7.45 -5.14 -2.36
N MET A 254 8.29 -4.93 -1.34
CA MET A 254 9.73 -4.79 -1.53
C MET A 254 10.36 -6.09 -2.09
N GLY A 255 9.95 -7.25 -1.54
CA GLY A 255 10.43 -8.55 -2.03
C GLY A 255 10.00 -8.82 -3.46
N THR A 256 8.79 -8.45 -3.85
CA THR A 256 8.28 -8.61 -5.22
C THR A 256 9.04 -7.68 -6.18
N LEU A 257 9.21 -6.40 -5.81
CA LEU A 257 9.98 -5.44 -6.61
C LEU A 257 11.43 -5.90 -6.78
N TRP A 258 12.07 -6.33 -5.69
CA TRP A 258 13.44 -6.82 -5.72
C TRP A 258 13.62 -8.05 -6.61
N ASN A 259 12.71 -9.02 -6.52
CA ASN A 259 12.76 -10.21 -7.37
C ASN A 259 12.55 -9.87 -8.85
N THR A 260 11.70 -8.91 -9.16
CA THR A 260 11.49 -8.41 -10.53
C THR A 260 12.75 -7.73 -11.07
N TYR A 261 13.36 -6.89 -10.24
CA TYR A 261 14.65 -6.26 -10.55
C TYR A 261 15.76 -7.31 -10.73
N ALA A 262 15.89 -8.28 -9.83
CA ALA A 262 16.90 -9.34 -9.92
C ALA A 262 16.71 -10.20 -11.18
N PHE A 263 15.47 -10.48 -11.58
CA PHE A 263 15.17 -11.14 -12.84
C PHE A 263 15.70 -10.33 -14.03
N PHE A 264 15.42 -9.03 -14.07
CA PHE A 264 15.93 -8.15 -15.12
C PHE A 264 17.46 -8.18 -15.19
N VAL A 265 18.14 -7.95 -14.06
CA VAL A 265 19.60 -7.90 -13.97
C VAL A 265 20.24 -9.21 -14.40
N LEU A 266 19.69 -10.35 -13.97
CA LEU A 266 20.19 -11.66 -14.35
C LEU A 266 20.25 -11.83 -15.88
N TYR A 267 19.15 -11.59 -16.58
CA TYR A 267 19.09 -11.78 -18.02
C TYR A 267 19.80 -10.66 -18.78
N ALA A 268 19.74 -9.42 -18.31
CA ALA A 268 20.49 -8.31 -18.89
C ALA A 268 22.00 -8.57 -18.87
N ASN A 269 22.53 -9.17 -17.80
CA ASN A 269 23.94 -9.56 -17.72
C ASN A 269 24.28 -10.71 -18.67
N ILE A 270 23.41 -11.72 -18.79
CA ILE A 270 23.61 -12.84 -19.72
C ILE A 270 23.65 -12.35 -21.17
N ASP A 271 22.74 -11.45 -21.53
CA ASP A 271 22.60 -10.93 -22.89
C ASP A 271 23.48 -9.70 -23.16
N ASN A 272 24.23 -9.19 -22.17
CA ASN A 272 24.99 -7.93 -22.23
C ASN A 272 24.10 -6.75 -22.68
N PHE A 273 22.86 -6.69 -22.17
CA PHE A 273 21.90 -5.67 -22.52
C PHE A 273 22.29 -4.31 -21.92
N ASP A 274 22.23 -3.27 -22.76
CA ASP A 274 22.50 -1.89 -22.38
C ASP A 274 21.36 -1.00 -22.88
N ALA A 275 20.53 -0.51 -21.98
CA ALA A 275 19.33 0.27 -22.29
C ALA A 275 19.66 1.57 -23.06
N THR A 276 20.85 2.14 -22.91
CA THR A 276 21.25 3.37 -23.62
C THR A 276 21.43 3.18 -25.12
N LYS A 277 21.51 1.94 -25.58
CA LYS A 277 21.68 1.59 -27.01
C LYS A 277 20.36 1.42 -27.76
N TYR A 278 19.24 1.43 -27.08
CA TYR A 278 17.94 1.16 -27.66
C TYR A 278 16.96 2.28 -27.33
N THR A 279 15.94 2.41 -28.18
CA THR A 279 14.83 3.35 -27.99
C THR A 279 13.53 2.57 -27.90
N LEU A 280 12.69 2.91 -26.94
CA LEU A 280 11.35 2.36 -26.79
C LEU A 280 10.42 3.00 -27.84
N GLU A 281 10.03 2.24 -28.86
CA GLU A 281 9.11 2.69 -29.91
C GLU A 281 7.68 2.21 -29.58
N TYR A 282 6.91 3.02 -28.85
CA TYR A 282 5.60 2.65 -28.30
C TYR A 282 4.64 2.03 -29.32
N ASP A 283 4.56 2.61 -30.54
CA ASP A 283 3.64 2.13 -31.58
C ASP A 283 3.92 0.70 -32.06
N LYS A 284 5.16 0.27 -31.95
CA LYS A 284 5.64 -1.07 -32.38
C LYS A 284 5.58 -2.13 -31.29
N LEU A 285 5.14 -1.76 -30.08
CA LEU A 285 5.10 -2.67 -28.95
C LEU A 285 3.94 -3.66 -29.06
N PRO A 286 4.11 -4.91 -28.61
CA PRO A 286 3.01 -5.85 -28.39
C PRO A 286 2.02 -5.36 -27.34
N VAL A 287 0.82 -5.92 -27.38
CA VAL A 287 -0.28 -5.53 -26.50
C VAL A 287 0.09 -5.60 -25.00
N MET A 288 0.81 -6.64 -24.58
CA MET A 288 1.24 -6.80 -23.19
C MET A 288 2.24 -5.71 -22.74
N ASP A 289 3.13 -5.27 -23.63
CA ASP A 289 4.05 -4.17 -23.31
C ASP A 289 3.30 -2.84 -23.21
N LYS A 290 2.36 -2.59 -24.13
CA LYS A 290 1.47 -1.41 -24.07
C LYS A 290 0.62 -1.40 -22.80
N TRP A 291 0.10 -2.55 -22.41
CA TRP A 291 -0.68 -2.68 -21.18
C TRP A 291 0.11 -2.28 -19.94
N ILE A 292 1.31 -2.83 -19.74
CA ILE A 292 2.08 -2.52 -18.53
C ILE A 292 2.59 -1.07 -18.52
N LEU A 293 2.89 -0.48 -19.69
CA LEU A 293 3.23 0.94 -19.80
C LEU A 293 2.04 1.85 -19.56
N SER A 294 0.84 1.47 -20.00
CA SER A 294 -0.40 2.17 -19.64
C SER A 294 -0.63 2.14 -18.15
N LYS A 295 -0.57 0.96 -17.52
CA LYS A 295 -0.67 0.79 -16.06
C LYS A 295 0.40 1.59 -15.32
N MET A 296 1.62 1.66 -15.84
CA MET A 296 2.71 2.46 -15.27
C MET A 296 2.36 3.95 -15.27
N ASN A 297 1.87 4.49 -16.37
CA ASN A 297 1.48 5.89 -16.45
C ASN A 297 0.26 6.20 -15.58
N THR A 298 -0.72 5.30 -15.51
CA THR A 298 -1.84 5.40 -14.57
C THR A 298 -1.33 5.38 -13.12
N MET A 299 -0.40 4.49 -12.77
CA MET A 299 0.21 4.44 -11.44
C MET A 299 0.91 5.76 -11.09
N VAL A 300 1.74 6.32 -11.98
CA VAL A 300 2.42 7.61 -11.74
C VAL A 300 1.40 8.71 -11.48
N LYS A 301 0.36 8.80 -12.32
CA LYS A 301 -0.72 9.79 -12.18
C LYS A 301 -1.45 9.68 -10.85
N ASP A 302 -1.82 8.46 -10.46
CA ASP A 302 -2.58 8.22 -9.24
C ASP A 302 -1.71 8.41 -7.99
N VAL A 303 -0.43 8.04 -8.04
CA VAL A 303 0.51 8.28 -6.93
C VAL A 303 0.75 9.78 -6.74
N ASP A 304 1.01 10.52 -7.81
CA ASP A 304 1.20 11.97 -7.76
C ASP A 304 -0.03 12.67 -7.19
N TYR A 305 -1.22 12.34 -7.70
CA TYR A 305 -2.49 12.86 -7.19
C TYR A 305 -2.70 12.56 -5.70
N ASN A 306 -2.47 11.32 -5.29
CA ASN A 306 -2.67 10.91 -3.89
C ASN A 306 -1.65 11.57 -2.96
N LEU A 307 -0.37 11.64 -3.34
CA LEU A 307 0.66 12.33 -2.55
C LEU A 307 0.39 13.83 -2.46
N GLY A 308 0.01 14.48 -3.58
CA GLY A 308 -0.37 15.89 -3.61
C GLY A 308 -1.58 16.24 -2.73
N ASN A 309 -2.43 15.24 -2.44
CA ASN A 309 -3.59 15.36 -1.54
C ASN A 309 -3.38 14.70 -0.17
N TYR A 310 -2.15 14.38 0.20
CA TYR A 310 -1.79 13.75 1.48
C TYR A 310 -2.48 12.39 1.76
N ARG A 311 -2.85 11.66 0.69
CA ARG A 311 -3.45 10.31 0.75
C ARG A 311 -2.37 9.24 0.64
N ILE A 312 -1.51 9.17 1.64
CA ILE A 312 -0.30 8.36 1.60
C ILE A 312 -0.59 6.85 1.50
N PRO A 313 -1.54 6.26 2.27
CA PRO A 313 -1.86 4.84 2.13
C PRO A 313 -2.43 4.46 0.76
N GLU A 314 -3.20 5.36 0.14
CA GLU A 314 -3.73 5.17 -1.21
C GLU A 314 -2.59 5.15 -2.23
N ALA A 315 -1.65 6.09 -2.16
CA ALA A 315 -0.46 6.09 -3.01
C ALA A 315 0.38 4.81 -2.84
N ALA A 316 0.57 4.35 -1.60
CA ALA A 316 1.30 3.11 -1.33
C ALA A 316 0.61 1.88 -1.91
N ARG A 317 -0.73 1.79 -1.86
CA ARG A 317 -1.48 0.69 -2.49
C ARG A 317 -1.35 0.68 -4.00
N VAL A 318 -1.46 1.85 -4.64
CA VAL A 318 -1.26 1.98 -6.10
C VAL A 318 0.12 1.47 -6.52
N LEU A 319 1.18 1.82 -5.78
CA LEU A 319 2.53 1.30 -6.03
C LEU A 319 2.61 -0.22 -5.87
N GLN A 320 1.99 -0.76 -4.81
CA GLN A 320 1.98 -2.21 -4.54
C GLN A 320 1.25 -2.98 -5.64
N ASP A 321 0.07 -2.50 -6.04
CA ASP A 321 -0.76 -3.13 -7.06
C ASP A 321 -0.04 -3.13 -8.42
N PHE A 322 0.62 -2.03 -8.80
CA PHE A 322 1.43 -1.97 -10.01
C PHE A 322 2.61 -2.96 -9.99
N VAL A 323 3.31 -3.07 -8.86
CA VAL A 323 4.44 -4.02 -8.75
C VAL A 323 3.94 -5.47 -8.81
N ASP A 324 2.74 -5.75 -8.30
CA ASP A 324 2.11 -7.06 -8.43
C ASP A 324 1.77 -7.37 -9.90
N ASP A 325 1.16 -6.44 -10.62
CA ASP A 325 0.87 -6.55 -12.05
C ASP A 325 2.15 -6.75 -12.87
N LEU A 326 3.19 -5.97 -12.58
CA LEU A 326 4.49 -6.05 -13.25
C LEU A 326 5.15 -7.43 -13.07
N SER A 327 5.18 -7.94 -11.85
CA SER A 327 5.83 -9.21 -11.51
C SER A 327 4.99 -10.43 -11.89
N ASN A 328 3.74 -10.49 -11.42
CA ASN A 328 2.92 -11.68 -11.49
C ASN A 328 2.19 -11.85 -12.82
N TRP A 329 2.11 -10.78 -13.61
CA TRP A 329 1.48 -10.82 -14.92
C TRP A 329 2.47 -10.53 -16.03
N TYR A 330 3.04 -9.33 -16.10
CA TYR A 330 3.90 -8.97 -17.21
C TYR A 330 5.17 -9.82 -17.28
N VAL A 331 5.98 -9.85 -16.22
CA VAL A 331 7.25 -10.62 -16.21
C VAL A 331 6.97 -12.10 -16.37
N ARG A 332 6.01 -12.64 -15.63
CA ARG A 332 5.71 -14.08 -15.70
C ARG A 332 5.28 -14.52 -17.09
N ARG A 333 4.46 -13.76 -17.80
CA ARG A 333 4.02 -14.07 -19.16
C ARG A 333 5.07 -13.75 -20.24
N SER A 334 5.99 -12.85 -19.94
CA SER A 334 7.06 -12.45 -20.87
C SER A 334 8.34 -13.25 -20.72
N ARG A 335 8.42 -14.23 -19.79
CA ARG A 335 9.66 -14.97 -19.51
C ARG A 335 10.31 -15.60 -20.72
N GLU A 336 9.54 -16.21 -21.60
CA GLU A 336 10.03 -16.87 -22.81
C GLU A 336 10.73 -15.88 -23.76
N ARG A 337 10.29 -14.62 -23.78
CA ARG A 337 10.92 -13.55 -24.58
C ARG A 337 12.35 -13.28 -24.09
N PHE A 338 12.57 -13.27 -22.77
CA PHE A 338 13.90 -13.11 -22.15
C PHE A 338 14.78 -14.33 -22.36
N TRP A 339 14.20 -15.53 -22.49
CA TRP A 339 14.93 -16.78 -22.74
C TRP A 339 15.25 -17.04 -24.22
N ALA A 340 14.61 -16.32 -25.11
CA ALA A 340 14.82 -16.47 -26.56
C ALA A 340 16.28 -16.23 -26.92
N LYS A 341 16.78 -16.98 -27.94
CA LYS A 341 18.14 -16.82 -28.43
C LYS A 341 18.27 -15.53 -29.24
N GLY A 342 19.42 -14.86 -29.11
CA GLY A 342 19.71 -13.63 -29.85
C GLY A 342 19.00 -12.41 -29.26
N MET A 343 19.14 -11.28 -29.95
CA MET A 343 18.54 -9.97 -29.54
C MET A 343 17.59 -9.48 -30.64
N GLU A 344 16.56 -10.28 -30.89
CA GLU A 344 15.49 -9.91 -31.80
C GLU A 344 14.63 -8.75 -31.22
N GLN A 345 13.92 -8.03 -32.07
CA GLN A 345 13.18 -6.82 -31.68
C GLN A 345 12.18 -7.05 -30.54
N ASP A 346 11.50 -8.21 -30.51
CA ASP A 346 10.56 -8.54 -29.43
C ASP A 346 11.26 -8.68 -28.09
N LYS A 347 12.44 -9.28 -28.03
CA LYS A 347 13.27 -9.38 -26.83
C LYS A 347 13.76 -8.00 -26.38
N ILE A 348 14.19 -7.15 -27.31
CA ILE A 348 14.58 -5.75 -27.04
C ILE A 348 13.39 -4.98 -26.47
N ASN A 349 12.19 -5.12 -27.04
CA ASN A 349 10.98 -4.51 -26.54
C ASN A 349 10.68 -4.94 -25.10
N ALA A 350 10.81 -6.22 -24.79
CA ALA A 350 10.61 -6.75 -23.45
C ALA A 350 11.61 -6.15 -22.44
N TYR A 351 12.89 -6.07 -22.77
CA TYR A 351 13.91 -5.44 -21.93
C TYR A 351 13.64 -3.97 -21.72
N MET A 352 13.38 -3.21 -22.79
CA MET A 352 13.14 -1.77 -22.70
C MET A 352 11.88 -1.44 -21.88
N THR A 353 10.81 -2.23 -22.06
CA THR A 353 9.57 -2.07 -21.30
C THR A 353 9.81 -2.35 -19.82
N LEU A 354 10.47 -3.46 -19.48
CA LEU A 354 10.75 -3.80 -18.07
C LEU A 354 11.73 -2.81 -17.43
N TYR A 355 12.76 -2.38 -18.14
CA TYR A 355 13.69 -1.34 -17.70
C TYR A 355 12.95 -0.04 -17.36
N THR A 356 12.13 0.45 -18.30
CA THR A 356 11.33 1.67 -18.11
C THR A 356 10.41 1.56 -16.90
N ALA A 357 9.70 0.43 -16.77
CA ALA A 357 8.80 0.20 -15.64
C ALA A 357 9.55 0.16 -14.29
N LEU A 358 10.69 -0.54 -14.21
CA LEU A 358 11.50 -0.62 -12.98
C LEU A 358 12.08 0.73 -12.57
N VAL A 359 12.62 1.51 -13.51
CA VAL A 359 13.17 2.84 -13.20
C VAL A 359 12.05 3.78 -12.76
N THR A 360 10.91 3.78 -13.44
CA THR A 360 9.77 4.65 -13.14
C THR A 360 9.16 4.34 -11.78
N VAL A 361 8.87 3.07 -11.49
CA VAL A 361 8.32 2.69 -10.18
C VAL A 361 9.31 2.95 -9.04
N SER A 362 10.61 2.77 -9.28
CA SER A 362 11.64 3.10 -8.28
C SER A 362 11.67 4.59 -7.96
N LYS A 363 11.59 5.46 -8.97
CA LYS A 363 11.51 6.91 -8.76
C LYS A 363 10.23 7.29 -8.01
N ALA A 364 9.07 6.73 -8.38
CA ALA A 364 7.80 7.01 -7.72
C ALA A 364 7.77 6.51 -6.25
N ALA A 365 8.44 5.39 -5.95
CA ALA A 365 8.52 4.81 -4.62
C ALA A 365 9.66 5.38 -3.74
N ALA A 366 10.62 6.11 -4.32
CA ALA A 366 11.79 6.61 -3.61
C ALA A 366 11.47 7.43 -2.34
N PRO A 367 10.42 8.27 -2.29
CA PRO A 367 10.05 8.94 -1.06
C PRO A 367 9.64 8.01 0.09
N MET A 368 9.18 6.79 -0.22
CA MET A 368 8.68 5.83 0.77
C MET A 368 9.74 4.80 1.18
N ILE A 369 10.50 4.26 0.22
CA ILE A 369 11.55 3.24 0.43
C ILE A 369 12.89 3.70 -0.17
N PRO A 370 13.51 4.73 0.42
CA PRO A 370 14.64 5.45 -0.19
C PRO A 370 15.89 4.60 -0.42
N PHE A 371 16.20 3.64 0.45
CA PHE A 371 17.47 2.89 0.35
C PHE A 371 17.41 1.83 -0.75
N MET A 372 16.31 1.08 -0.82
CA MET A 372 16.16 0.04 -1.84
C MET A 372 16.04 0.64 -3.24
N THR A 373 15.33 1.74 -3.39
CA THR A 373 15.18 2.41 -4.69
C THR A 373 16.48 3.05 -5.16
N GLU A 374 17.29 3.57 -4.24
CA GLU A 374 18.64 4.06 -4.54
C GLU A 374 19.53 2.93 -5.07
N GLU A 375 19.54 1.77 -4.41
CA GLU A 375 20.32 0.61 -4.87
C GLU A 375 19.90 0.16 -6.28
N ILE A 376 18.59 0.07 -6.54
CA ILE A 376 18.07 -0.26 -7.87
C ILE A 376 18.52 0.78 -8.91
N TYR A 377 18.43 2.06 -8.59
CA TYR A 377 18.81 3.15 -9.48
C TYR A 377 20.31 3.14 -9.80
N GLN A 378 21.18 2.97 -8.80
CA GLN A 378 22.61 2.89 -8.99
C GLN A 378 22.99 1.75 -9.94
N ASN A 379 22.31 0.58 -9.80
CA ASN A 379 22.57 -0.59 -10.61
C ASN A 379 21.95 -0.51 -12.01
N LEU A 380 20.73 0.02 -12.16
CA LEU A 380 20.05 0.07 -13.46
C LEU A 380 20.45 1.28 -14.31
N VAL A 381 20.63 2.44 -13.69
CA VAL A 381 20.83 3.71 -14.40
C VAL A 381 22.29 4.14 -14.34
N ARG A 382 22.83 4.35 -13.13
CA ARG A 382 24.19 4.88 -12.97
C ARG A 382 25.31 3.94 -13.44
N SER A 383 25.02 2.64 -13.49
CA SER A 383 25.99 1.65 -14.01
C SER A 383 26.28 1.85 -15.51
N ILE A 384 25.27 2.29 -16.28
CA ILE A 384 25.35 2.45 -17.73
C ILE A 384 25.38 3.91 -18.21
N ASP A 385 24.86 4.85 -17.42
CA ASP A 385 24.82 6.28 -17.72
C ASP A 385 25.41 7.09 -16.56
N LYS A 386 26.63 7.58 -16.73
CA LYS A 386 27.34 8.39 -15.71
C LYS A 386 26.90 9.85 -15.68
N ASP A 387 26.19 10.31 -16.71
CA ASP A 387 25.67 11.69 -16.80
C ASP A 387 24.29 11.82 -16.14
N ALA A 388 23.62 10.71 -15.85
CA ALA A 388 22.38 10.71 -15.07
C ALA A 388 22.61 11.31 -13.64
N PRO A 389 21.57 11.84 -12.97
CA PRO A 389 21.70 12.34 -11.59
C PRO A 389 22.42 11.36 -10.66
N GLU A 390 23.26 11.87 -9.78
CA GLU A 390 24.14 11.06 -8.90
C GLU A 390 23.35 10.14 -7.95
N SER A 391 22.13 10.51 -7.60
CA SER A 391 21.21 9.75 -6.77
C SER A 391 19.79 9.79 -7.34
N ILE A 392 18.98 8.76 -7.09
CA ILE A 392 17.56 8.77 -7.43
C ILE A 392 16.82 9.93 -6.77
N HIS A 393 17.30 10.36 -5.58
CA HIS A 393 16.71 11.45 -4.80
C HIS A 393 17.01 12.85 -5.37
N LEU A 394 17.87 12.93 -6.40
CA LEU A 394 18.13 14.14 -7.18
C LEU A 394 17.38 14.14 -8.51
N CYS A 395 16.64 13.05 -8.81
CA CYS A 395 15.78 12.97 -9.98
C CYS A 395 14.45 13.68 -9.71
N ASP A 396 13.84 14.21 -10.78
CA ASP A 396 12.45 14.64 -10.75
C ASP A 396 11.52 13.44 -10.55
N PHE A 397 10.33 13.71 -9.98
CA PHE A 397 9.26 12.72 -9.92
C PHE A 397 8.85 12.33 -11.35
N PRO A 398 8.49 11.06 -11.63
CA PRO A 398 8.17 10.63 -12.98
C PRO A 398 7.06 11.45 -13.62
N GLU A 399 7.22 11.80 -14.88
CA GLU A 399 6.21 12.44 -15.68
C GLU A 399 5.20 11.43 -16.23
N VAL A 400 3.94 11.85 -16.39
CA VAL A 400 2.86 11.04 -16.96
C VAL A 400 2.82 11.23 -18.46
N HIS A 401 2.88 10.15 -19.23
CA HIS A 401 2.63 10.13 -20.65
C HIS A 401 1.14 9.79 -20.90
N GLU A 402 0.29 10.81 -20.89
CA GLU A 402 -1.17 10.64 -21.04
C GLU A 402 -1.57 9.97 -22.36
N ASP A 403 -0.79 10.15 -23.40
CA ASP A 403 -0.95 9.51 -24.71
C ASP A 403 -0.72 7.99 -24.71
N GLN A 404 -0.07 7.46 -23.68
CA GLN A 404 0.16 6.03 -23.46
C GLN A 404 -0.86 5.38 -22.52
N ILE A 405 -1.77 6.15 -21.92
CA ILE A 405 -2.83 5.62 -21.07
C ILE A 405 -3.99 5.14 -21.94
N ASP A 406 -4.14 3.83 -22.01
CA ASP A 406 -5.23 3.15 -22.71
C ASP A 406 -6.17 2.46 -21.72
N LYS A 407 -7.26 3.14 -21.37
CA LYS A 407 -8.23 2.65 -20.38
C LYS A 407 -9.02 1.43 -20.88
N GLU A 408 -9.24 1.30 -22.16
CA GLU A 408 -9.88 0.12 -22.73
C GLU A 408 -8.99 -1.13 -22.56
N LEU A 409 -7.70 -0.98 -22.85
CA LEU A 409 -6.70 -2.01 -22.66
C LEU A 409 -6.56 -2.40 -21.17
N GLU A 410 -6.51 -1.42 -20.27
CA GLU A 410 -6.44 -1.68 -18.82
C GLU A 410 -7.69 -2.43 -18.34
N ASN A 411 -8.89 -1.99 -18.73
CA ASN A 411 -10.15 -2.61 -18.34
C ASN A 411 -10.28 -4.05 -18.88
N ASN A 412 -9.92 -4.29 -20.13
CA ASN A 412 -9.94 -5.64 -20.70
C ASN A 412 -9.00 -6.59 -19.93
N MET A 413 -7.81 -6.12 -19.54
CA MET A 413 -6.92 -6.92 -18.71
C MET A 413 -7.43 -7.11 -17.28
N GLU A 414 -8.14 -6.14 -16.70
CA GLU A 414 -8.79 -6.29 -15.40
C GLU A 414 -9.86 -7.39 -15.45
N HIS A 415 -10.67 -7.41 -16.49
CA HIS A 415 -11.62 -8.52 -16.74
C HIS A 415 -10.92 -9.87 -16.88
N VAL A 416 -9.76 -9.92 -17.56
CA VAL A 416 -8.94 -11.15 -17.62
C VAL A 416 -8.54 -11.60 -16.22
N LEU A 417 -8.06 -10.67 -15.37
CA LEU A 417 -7.66 -10.96 -13.99
C LEU A 417 -8.83 -11.54 -13.18
N ASP A 418 -10.00 -10.93 -13.25
CA ASP A 418 -11.21 -11.37 -12.56
C ASP A 418 -11.62 -12.77 -13.02
N LEU A 419 -11.69 -13.01 -14.32
CA LEU A 419 -12.04 -14.32 -14.88
C LEU A 419 -11.05 -15.41 -14.47
N VAL A 420 -9.75 -15.08 -14.38
CA VAL A 420 -8.73 -16.03 -13.93
C VAL A 420 -8.87 -16.34 -12.44
N VAL A 421 -9.18 -15.36 -11.60
CA VAL A 421 -9.46 -15.58 -10.17
C VAL A 421 -10.67 -16.46 -9.99
N MET A 422 -11.77 -16.17 -10.68
CA MET A 422 -13.01 -16.95 -10.62
C MET A 422 -12.82 -18.38 -11.16
N GLY A 423 -12.10 -18.53 -12.27
CA GLY A 423 -11.79 -19.85 -12.84
C GLY A 423 -10.90 -20.71 -11.92
N ARG A 424 -9.95 -20.10 -11.22
CA ARG A 424 -9.17 -20.79 -10.19
C ARG A 424 -10.03 -21.20 -8.99
N ALA A 425 -11.01 -20.40 -8.62
CA ALA A 425 -11.96 -20.76 -7.57
C ALA A 425 -12.80 -21.98 -7.98
N CYS A 426 -13.30 -22.03 -9.23
CA CYS A 426 -13.97 -23.22 -9.77
C CYS A 426 -13.08 -24.46 -9.77
N ARG A 427 -11.81 -24.33 -10.18
CA ARG A 427 -10.86 -25.45 -10.16
C ARG A 427 -10.63 -26.00 -8.74
N ASN A 428 -10.49 -25.10 -7.78
CA ASN A 428 -10.28 -25.48 -6.37
C ASN A 428 -11.52 -26.20 -5.80
N ALA A 429 -12.70 -25.70 -6.11
CA ALA A 429 -13.95 -26.33 -5.68
C ALA A 429 -14.12 -27.74 -6.26
N SER A 430 -13.74 -27.95 -7.53
CA SER A 430 -13.77 -29.25 -8.20
C SER A 430 -12.55 -30.16 -7.86
N ASN A 431 -11.58 -29.71 -7.06
CA ASN A 431 -10.31 -30.39 -6.82
C ASN A 431 -9.52 -30.73 -8.10
N ILE A 432 -9.66 -29.93 -9.16
CA ILE A 432 -8.93 -30.11 -10.42
C ILE A 432 -7.65 -29.26 -10.36
N LYS A 433 -6.49 -29.93 -10.40
CA LYS A 433 -5.18 -29.27 -10.39
C LYS A 433 -5.00 -28.39 -11.64
N ASN A 434 -4.27 -27.29 -11.51
CA ASN A 434 -4.00 -26.37 -12.63
C ASN A 434 -3.32 -27.05 -13.84
N ARG A 435 -2.52 -28.09 -13.65
CA ARG A 435 -1.88 -28.84 -14.74
C ARG A 435 -2.82 -29.76 -15.48
N GLN A 436 -3.99 -30.06 -14.92
CA GLN A 436 -5.01 -30.83 -15.63
C GLN A 436 -5.74 -29.93 -16.61
N PRO A 437 -5.63 -30.12 -17.93
CA PRO A 437 -6.39 -29.34 -18.88
C PRO A 437 -7.88 -29.57 -18.72
N ILE A 438 -8.66 -28.50 -18.93
CA ILE A 438 -10.12 -28.53 -19.00
C ILE A 438 -10.55 -28.21 -20.42
N GLY A 439 -11.63 -28.85 -20.90
CA GLY A 439 -12.07 -28.68 -22.28
C GLY A 439 -12.67 -27.30 -22.54
N LYS A 440 -13.57 -26.85 -21.67
CA LYS A 440 -14.33 -25.62 -21.90
C LYS A 440 -14.54 -24.84 -20.61
N MET A 441 -14.56 -23.52 -20.76
CA MET A 441 -15.02 -22.54 -19.78
C MET A 441 -16.09 -21.67 -20.44
N PHE A 442 -17.19 -21.45 -19.76
CA PHE A 442 -18.24 -20.54 -20.18
C PHE A 442 -18.24 -19.30 -19.27
N VAL A 443 -18.45 -18.15 -19.88
CA VAL A 443 -18.50 -16.86 -19.19
C VAL A 443 -19.79 -16.16 -19.55
N LYS A 444 -20.55 -15.74 -18.55
CA LYS A 444 -21.67 -14.81 -18.69
C LYS A 444 -21.27 -13.51 -17.98
N ALA A 445 -21.24 -12.42 -18.72
CA ALA A 445 -20.93 -11.10 -18.24
C ALA A 445 -21.69 -10.05 -19.08
N ASP A 446 -21.63 -8.79 -18.67
CA ASP A 446 -22.14 -7.64 -19.42
C ASP A 446 -21.09 -7.06 -20.41
N PHE A 447 -19.98 -7.74 -20.55
CA PHE A 447 -18.89 -7.43 -21.48
C PHE A 447 -18.53 -8.68 -22.29
N ASP A 448 -17.84 -8.47 -23.40
CA ASP A 448 -17.16 -9.51 -24.19
C ASP A 448 -15.68 -9.16 -24.33
N LEU A 449 -14.81 -10.15 -24.43
CA LEU A 449 -13.38 -9.96 -24.58
C LEU A 449 -12.93 -10.36 -25.99
N PRO A 450 -12.13 -9.52 -26.67
CA PRO A 450 -11.43 -9.91 -27.88
C PRO A 450 -10.62 -11.22 -27.72
N GLU A 451 -10.42 -11.95 -28.81
CA GLU A 451 -9.78 -13.28 -28.84
C GLU A 451 -8.44 -13.31 -28.10
N PHE A 452 -7.59 -12.28 -28.29
CA PHE A 452 -6.32 -12.13 -27.59
C PHE A 452 -6.45 -12.26 -26.05
N TYR A 453 -7.45 -11.65 -25.47
CA TYR A 453 -7.66 -11.71 -24.00
C TYR A 453 -8.28 -13.04 -23.56
N GLN A 454 -9.13 -13.63 -24.39
CA GLN A 454 -9.66 -14.97 -24.15
C GLN A 454 -8.55 -16.03 -24.14
N GLU A 455 -7.56 -15.90 -25.02
CA GLU A 455 -6.35 -16.74 -25.04
C GLU A 455 -5.56 -16.62 -23.74
N ILE A 456 -5.41 -15.40 -23.19
CA ILE A 456 -4.74 -15.20 -21.89
C ILE A 456 -5.49 -15.96 -20.79
N VAL A 457 -6.81 -15.86 -20.72
CA VAL A 457 -7.62 -16.59 -19.74
C VAL A 457 -7.47 -18.10 -19.92
N ALA A 458 -7.51 -18.58 -21.17
CA ALA A 458 -7.35 -19.98 -21.51
C ALA A 458 -6.02 -20.55 -21.04
N ASP A 459 -4.92 -19.84 -21.31
CA ASP A 459 -3.56 -20.21 -20.88
C ASP A 459 -3.44 -20.24 -19.35
N GLU A 460 -3.89 -19.19 -18.68
CA GLU A 460 -3.79 -19.05 -17.22
C GLU A 460 -4.57 -20.13 -16.46
N LEU A 461 -5.69 -20.52 -17.00
CA LEU A 461 -6.56 -21.55 -16.44
C LEU A 461 -6.33 -22.93 -17.00
N ASN A 462 -5.42 -23.09 -17.99
CA ASN A 462 -5.23 -24.35 -18.71
C ASN A 462 -6.57 -24.92 -19.21
N VAL A 463 -7.31 -24.08 -19.94
CA VAL A 463 -8.60 -24.41 -20.57
C VAL A 463 -8.40 -24.36 -22.07
N LYS A 464 -8.95 -25.33 -22.83
CA LYS A 464 -8.79 -25.37 -24.29
C LYS A 464 -9.60 -24.29 -25.01
N ASN A 465 -10.75 -23.93 -24.45
CA ASN A 465 -11.66 -22.97 -25.06
C ASN A 465 -12.43 -22.16 -24.02
N VAL A 466 -12.40 -20.84 -24.16
CA VAL A 466 -13.21 -19.90 -23.38
C VAL A 466 -14.35 -19.41 -24.26
N LYS A 467 -15.58 -19.49 -23.81
CA LYS A 467 -16.76 -19.13 -24.57
C LYS A 467 -17.67 -18.18 -23.77
N PHE A 468 -17.90 -17.00 -24.32
CA PHE A 468 -18.90 -16.09 -23.80
C PHE A 468 -20.30 -16.55 -24.21
N THR A 469 -21.27 -16.40 -23.31
CA THR A 469 -22.66 -16.81 -23.52
C THR A 469 -23.60 -15.92 -22.72
N ASP A 470 -24.74 -15.60 -23.32
CA ASP A 470 -25.80 -14.84 -22.65
C ASP A 470 -26.62 -15.70 -21.67
N ASP A 471 -26.52 -17.02 -21.78
CA ASP A 471 -27.28 -17.96 -20.99
C ASP A 471 -26.40 -19.08 -20.42
N VAL A 472 -26.48 -19.28 -19.11
CA VAL A 472 -25.78 -20.34 -18.37
C VAL A 472 -26.74 -21.40 -17.79
N ARG A 473 -28.02 -21.38 -18.16
CA ARG A 473 -29.05 -22.29 -17.62
C ARG A 473 -28.78 -23.75 -17.93
N ASP A 474 -28.07 -24.03 -19.01
CA ASP A 474 -27.65 -25.42 -19.35
C ASP A 474 -26.60 -25.99 -18.38
N PHE A 475 -25.95 -25.14 -17.58
CA PHE A 475 -24.80 -25.48 -16.73
C PHE A 475 -25.03 -25.20 -15.24
N THR A 476 -26.00 -24.34 -14.93
CA THR A 476 -26.31 -23.90 -13.57
C THR A 476 -27.81 -23.88 -13.35
N SER A 477 -28.25 -24.24 -12.16
CA SER A 477 -29.59 -23.98 -11.70
C SER A 477 -29.56 -23.03 -10.50
N TYR A 478 -30.63 -22.28 -10.28
CA TYR A 478 -30.76 -21.44 -9.10
C TYR A 478 -31.38 -22.20 -7.95
N SER A 479 -30.92 -21.95 -6.73
CA SER A 479 -31.58 -22.40 -5.51
C SER A 479 -31.93 -21.20 -4.64
N PHE A 480 -33.08 -21.29 -3.99
CA PHE A 480 -33.61 -20.19 -3.21
C PHE A 480 -33.73 -20.57 -1.74
N LYS A 481 -33.38 -19.67 -0.86
CA LYS A 481 -33.58 -19.77 0.58
C LYS A 481 -34.29 -18.52 1.08
N PRO A 482 -35.21 -18.60 2.06
CA PRO A 482 -35.84 -17.39 2.59
C PRO A 482 -34.82 -16.56 3.39
N GLN A 483 -34.78 -15.25 3.15
CA GLN A 483 -34.05 -14.29 3.97
C GLN A 483 -34.83 -14.10 5.28
N LEU A 484 -34.34 -14.68 6.36
CA LEU A 484 -35.03 -14.72 7.64
C LEU A 484 -35.33 -13.34 8.23
N LYS A 485 -34.52 -12.35 7.95
CA LYS A 485 -34.69 -10.97 8.45
C LYS A 485 -35.93 -10.29 7.84
N THR A 486 -36.24 -10.55 6.60
CA THR A 486 -37.37 -9.95 5.86
C THR A 486 -38.59 -10.83 5.86
N VAL A 487 -38.43 -12.15 5.65
CA VAL A 487 -39.54 -13.13 5.58
C VAL A 487 -40.09 -13.45 6.97
N GLY A 488 -39.26 -13.46 8.02
CA GLY A 488 -39.71 -13.78 9.38
C GLY A 488 -40.80 -12.86 9.90
N PRO A 489 -40.67 -11.53 9.81
CA PRO A 489 -41.74 -10.60 10.21
C PRO A 489 -42.99 -10.69 9.36
N LYS A 490 -42.91 -11.01 8.04
CA LYS A 490 -44.01 -11.08 7.10
C LYS A 490 -44.79 -12.41 7.22
N TYR A 491 -44.05 -13.54 7.32
CA TYR A 491 -44.59 -14.89 7.14
C TYR A 491 -44.07 -15.90 8.18
N GLY A 492 -43.71 -15.49 9.40
CA GLY A 492 -43.04 -16.33 10.38
C GLY A 492 -43.67 -17.70 10.66
N LYS A 493 -45.00 -17.78 10.70
CA LYS A 493 -45.73 -19.06 10.91
C LYS A 493 -45.68 -20.01 9.70
N MET A 494 -45.35 -19.49 8.50
CA MET A 494 -45.29 -20.24 7.26
C MET A 494 -43.84 -20.53 6.82
N LEU A 495 -42.86 -20.17 7.56
CA LEU A 495 -41.43 -20.25 7.21
C LEU A 495 -41.00 -21.67 6.83
N GLY A 496 -41.51 -22.69 7.53
CA GLY A 496 -41.27 -24.10 7.19
C GLY A 496 -41.84 -24.51 5.83
N GLY A 497 -43.04 -24.07 5.52
CA GLY A 497 -43.68 -24.31 4.23
C GLY A 497 -43.01 -23.54 3.10
N ILE A 498 -42.62 -22.29 3.32
CA ILE A 498 -41.88 -21.48 2.35
C ILE A 498 -40.53 -22.14 2.02
N LYS A 499 -39.80 -22.62 3.04
CA LYS A 499 -38.54 -23.31 2.82
C LYS A 499 -38.71 -24.61 2.00
N ALA A 500 -39.78 -25.38 2.27
CA ALA A 500 -40.06 -26.58 1.51
C ALA A 500 -40.43 -26.24 0.06
N ALA A 501 -41.33 -25.30 -0.17
CA ALA A 501 -41.71 -24.85 -1.52
C ALA A 501 -40.52 -24.32 -2.32
N LEU A 502 -39.63 -23.54 -1.72
CA LEU A 502 -38.41 -23.04 -2.37
C LEU A 502 -37.41 -24.15 -2.71
N ASN A 503 -37.40 -25.27 -1.97
CA ASN A 503 -36.52 -26.39 -2.28
C ASN A 503 -37.06 -27.25 -3.44
N ASP A 504 -38.39 -27.27 -3.66
CA ASP A 504 -39.04 -28.09 -4.67
C ASP A 504 -39.28 -27.35 -6.00
N ILE A 505 -39.04 -26.04 -6.06
CA ILE A 505 -39.28 -25.22 -7.25
C ILE A 505 -38.20 -25.44 -8.30
N ASP A 506 -38.56 -25.36 -9.59
CA ASP A 506 -37.58 -25.23 -10.67
C ASP A 506 -36.88 -23.88 -10.54
N GLY A 507 -35.56 -23.93 -10.14
CA GLY A 507 -34.80 -22.73 -9.83
C GLY A 507 -34.64 -21.79 -11.02
N ASN A 508 -34.50 -22.33 -12.25
CA ASN A 508 -34.36 -21.50 -13.45
C ASN A 508 -35.67 -20.80 -13.82
N ALA A 509 -36.76 -21.51 -13.77
CA ALA A 509 -38.09 -20.93 -14.01
C ALA A 509 -38.45 -19.87 -12.95
N ALA A 510 -38.13 -20.14 -11.68
CA ALA A 510 -38.33 -19.18 -10.59
C ALA A 510 -37.50 -17.92 -10.74
N MET A 511 -36.26 -18.04 -11.23
CA MET A 511 -35.40 -16.88 -11.49
C MET A 511 -35.90 -16.05 -12.68
N ASP A 512 -36.41 -16.69 -13.72
CA ASP A 512 -37.03 -16.02 -14.86
C ASP A 512 -38.29 -15.23 -14.42
N GLU A 513 -39.16 -15.84 -13.58
CA GLU A 513 -40.32 -15.16 -13.01
C GLU A 513 -39.90 -13.95 -12.16
N LEU A 514 -38.92 -14.12 -11.27
CA LEU A 514 -38.43 -13.06 -10.42
C LEU A 514 -37.83 -11.89 -11.22
N ASN A 515 -37.11 -12.16 -12.31
CA ASN A 515 -36.58 -11.15 -13.19
C ASN A 515 -37.65 -10.44 -14.03
N ALA A 516 -38.66 -11.15 -14.45
CA ALA A 516 -39.73 -10.61 -15.28
C ALA A 516 -40.75 -9.77 -14.48
N THR A 517 -41.09 -10.21 -13.28
CA THR A 517 -42.20 -9.65 -12.47
C THR A 517 -41.70 -8.88 -11.22
N GLY A 518 -40.46 -9.07 -10.82
CA GLY A 518 -39.89 -8.53 -9.57
C GLY A 518 -40.26 -9.32 -8.32
N ALA A 519 -41.08 -10.35 -8.42
CA ALA A 519 -41.53 -11.17 -7.31
C ALA A 519 -41.73 -12.65 -7.75
N LEU A 520 -41.55 -13.55 -6.80
CA LEU A 520 -41.78 -14.98 -6.95
C LEU A 520 -43.09 -15.37 -6.22
N LYS A 521 -44.03 -15.98 -6.93
CA LYS A 521 -45.28 -16.45 -6.35
C LYS A 521 -45.17 -17.91 -5.96
N LEU A 522 -45.52 -18.21 -4.73
CA LEU A 522 -45.48 -19.56 -4.17
C LEU A 522 -46.84 -19.93 -3.55
N ASP A 523 -47.29 -21.13 -3.80
CA ASP A 523 -48.40 -21.74 -3.02
C ASP A 523 -47.78 -22.45 -1.80
N VAL A 524 -48.11 -21.99 -0.63
CA VAL A 524 -47.67 -22.59 0.63
C VAL A 524 -48.90 -23.04 1.43
N ASN A 525 -49.16 -24.34 1.43
CA ASN A 525 -50.30 -24.95 2.13
C ASN A 525 -51.67 -24.39 1.69
N GLY A 526 -51.85 -24.10 0.39
CA GLY A 526 -53.10 -23.56 -0.18
C GLY A 526 -53.27 -22.05 -0.02
N GLN A 527 -52.21 -21.36 0.40
CA GLN A 527 -52.16 -19.90 0.46
C GLN A 527 -51.08 -19.38 -0.49
N GLU A 528 -51.47 -18.54 -1.44
CA GLU A 528 -50.55 -17.85 -2.34
C GLU A 528 -49.79 -16.75 -1.57
N ILE A 529 -48.48 -16.78 -1.65
CA ILE A 529 -47.58 -15.77 -1.07
C ILE A 529 -46.69 -15.21 -2.16
N GLU A 530 -46.20 -13.98 -1.97
CA GLU A 530 -45.34 -13.29 -2.90
C GLU A 530 -44.04 -12.91 -2.19
N LEU A 531 -42.88 -13.35 -2.74
CA LEU A 531 -41.56 -13.06 -2.23
C LEU A 531 -40.80 -12.20 -3.22
N PHE A 532 -40.30 -11.06 -2.75
CA PHE A 532 -39.49 -10.17 -3.54
C PHE A 532 -37.99 -10.56 -3.47
N LYS A 533 -37.19 -10.00 -4.35
CA LYS A 533 -35.73 -10.31 -4.42
C LYS A 533 -35.04 -10.14 -3.06
N GLU A 534 -35.43 -9.15 -2.27
CA GLU A 534 -34.93 -8.88 -0.92
C GLU A 534 -35.35 -9.93 0.13
N ASP A 535 -36.36 -10.71 -0.17
CA ASP A 535 -36.86 -11.78 0.69
C ASP A 535 -36.17 -13.12 0.44
N LEU A 536 -35.29 -13.18 -0.56
CA LEU A 536 -34.68 -14.40 -1.04
C LEU A 536 -33.13 -14.32 -0.93
N LEU A 537 -32.54 -15.38 -0.43
CA LEU A 537 -31.12 -15.68 -0.62
C LEU A 537 -31.05 -16.60 -1.86
N ILE A 538 -30.44 -16.08 -2.91
CA ILE A 538 -30.32 -16.76 -4.21
C ILE A 538 -28.91 -17.31 -4.31
N ASP A 539 -28.81 -18.64 -4.29
CA ASP A 539 -27.56 -19.36 -4.52
C ASP A 539 -27.60 -20.02 -5.91
N THR A 540 -26.46 -20.16 -6.57
CA THR A 540 -26.34 -20.95 -7.79
C THR A 540 -26.16 -22.43 -7.40
N ALA A 541 -27.05 -23.30 -7.84
CA ALA A 541 -26.89 -24.75 -7.69
C ALA A 541 -26.16 -25.30 -8.93
N GLN A 542 -25.27 -26.24 -8.72
CA GLN A 542 -24.46 -26.84 -9.79
C GLN A 542 -25.17 -28.02 -10.43
N ILE A 543 -25.02 -28.17 -11.75
CA ILE A 543 -25.38 -29.37 -12.49
C ILE A 543 -24.16 -30.31 -12.49
N GLU A 544 -24.37 -31.60 -12.32
CA GLU A 544 -23.33 -32.63 -12.34
C GLU A 544 -22.46 -32.49 -13.62
N GLY A 545 -21.14 -32.44 -13.44
CA GLY A 545 -20.19 -32.23 -14.55
C GLY A 545 -19.81 -30.77 -14.82
N TYR A 546 -20.38 -29.84 -14.06
CA TYR A 546 -20.04 -28.41 -14.16
C TYR A 546 -19.76 -27.80 -12.77
N GLU A 547 -18.85 -26.85 -12.73
CA GLU A 547 -18.54 -26.07 -11.51
C GLU A 547 -18.66 -24.59 -11.84
N SER A 548 -19.39 -23.84 -11.04
CA SER A 548 -19.64 -22.41 -11.30
C SER A 548 -19.35 -21.52 -10.11
N VAL A 549 -18.89 -20.30 -10.41
CA VAL A 549 -18.73 -19.20 -9.45
C VAL A 549 -19.40 -17.96 -10.04
N ASN A 550 -20.13 -17.25 -9.20
CA ASN A 550 -20.75 -15.97 -9.55
C ASN A 550 -20.21 -14.89 -8.62
N ASP A 551 -19.73 -13.81 -9.18
CA ASP A 551 -19.27 -12.62 -8.46
C ASP A 551 -19.50 -11.37 -9.29
N ASN A 552 -19.98 -10.29 -8.67
CA ASN A 552 -20.19 -8.97 -9.28
C ASN A 552 -20.91 -8.96 -10.65
N GLY A 553 -21.87 -9.88 -10.86
CA GLY A 553 -22.61 -9.99 -12.13
C GLY A 553 -21.92 -10.84 -13.20
N ILE A 554 -20.71 -11.32 -12.94
CA ILE A 554 -19.99 -12.25 -13.79
C ILE A 554 -20.26 -13.67 -13.30
N THR A 555 -20.59 -14.60 -14.23
CA THR A 555 -20.69 -16.03 -13.93
C THR A 555 -19.66 -16.78 -14.77
N VAL A 556 -18.80 -17.53 -14.10
CA VAL A 556 -17.83 -18.44 -14.72
C VAL A 556 -18.27 -19.88 -14.48
N VAL A 557 -18.28 -20.69 -15.53
CA VAL A 557 -18.62 -22.12 -15.46
C VAL A 557 -17.48 -22.92 -16.10
N LEU A 558 -16.94 -23.90 -15.36
CA LEU A 558 -15.98 -24.87 -15.89
C LEU A 558 -16.68 -26.19 -16.20
N ASP A 559 -16.42 -26.75 -17.39
CA ASP A 559 -16.78 -28.12 -17.75
C ASP A 559 -15.80 -29.08 -17.09
N THR A 560 -16.25 -29.75 -16.04
CA THR A 560 -15.43 -30.68 -15.25
C THR A 560 -15.45 -32.11 -15.80
N ASN A 561 -16.14 -32.34 -16.92
CA ASN A 561 -16.14 -33.62 -17.63
C ASN A 561 -14.81 -33.77 -18.40
N LEU A 562 -13.91 -34.54 -17.85
CA LEU A 562 -12.58 -34.75 -18.42
C LEU A 562 -12.59 -35.93 -19.38
N SER A 563 -12.29 -35.69 -20.68
CA SER A 563 -12.12 -36.77 -21.63
C SER A 563 -10.84 -37.58 -21.36
N PRO A 564 -10.74 -38.82 -21.86
CA PRO A 564 -9.52 -39.63 -21.73
C PRO A 564 -8.27 -38.89 -22.25
N GLU A 565 -8.39 -38.12 -23.32
CA GLU A 565 -7.29 -37.33 -23.92
C GLU A 565 -6.83 -36.21 -22.97
N LEU A 566 -7.79 -35.50 -22.33
CA LEU A 566 -7.47 -34.46 -21.36
C LEU A 566 -6.81 -35.02 -20.10
N LEU A 567 -7.27 -36.18 -19.64
CA LEU A 567 -6.66 -36.89 -18.51
C LEU A 567 -5.24 -37.33 -18.81
N GLU A 568 -5.00 -37.85 -20.02
CA GLU A 568 -3.65 -38.22 -20.49
C GLU A 568 -2.74 -37.00 -20.59
N GLU A 569 -3.20 -35.90 -21.20
CA GLU A 569 -2.43 -34.66 -21.28
C GLU A 569 -2.08 -34.14 -19.86
N GLY A 570 -3.01 -34.18 -18.94
CA GLY A 570 -2.77 -33.81 -17.52
C GLY A 570 -1.72 -34.69 -16.87
N PHE A 571 -1.73 -35.98 -17.18
CA PHE A 571 -0.72 -36.93 -16.69
C PHE A 571 0.67 -36.58 -17.23
N VAL A 572 0.80 -36.31 -18.53
CA VAL A 572 2.06 -35.89 -19.18
C VAL A 572 2.61 -34.62 -18.55
N ARG A 573 1.77 -33.61 -18.35
CA ARG A 573 2.18 -32.35 -17.72
C ARG A 573 2.67 -32.54 -16.26
N GLU A 574 2.07 -33.44 -15.51
CA GLU A 574 2.55 -33.81 -14.17
C GLU A 574 3.90 -34.54 -14.23
N ILE A 575 4.12 -35.45 -15.19
CA ILE A 575 5.41 -36.11 -15.41
C ILE A 575 6.50 -35.07 -15.68
N ILE A 576 6.27 -34.17 -16.64
CA ILE A 576 7.21 -33.08 -17.00
C ILE A 576 7.56 -32.26 -15.76
N SER A 577 6.54 -31.86 -14.98
CA SER A 577 6.77 -31.11 -13.76
C SER A 577 7.59 -31.85 -12.71
N LYS A 578 7.40 -33.14 -12.57
CA LYS A 578 8.19 -33.96 -11.63
C LYS A 578 9.64 -34.09 -12.08
N ILE A 579 9.88 -34.29 -13.37
CA ILE A 579 11.24 -34.33 -13.93
C ILE A 579 11.94 -32.99 -13.74
N GLN A 580 11.26 -31.85 -13.99
CA GLN A 580 11.81 -30.51 -13.75
C GLN A 580 12.13 -30.28 -12.25
N THR A 581 11.30 -30.79 -11.36
CA THR A 581 11.58 -30.76 -9.90
C THR A 581 12.83 -31.56 -9.58
N MET A 582 12.99 -32.77 -10.16
CA MET A 582 14.16 -33.61 -9.94
C MET A 582 15.45 -32.98 -10.48
N ARG A 583 15.39 -32.31 -11.65
CA ARG A 583 16.52 -31.52 -12.21
C ARG A 583 16.99 -30.47 -11.22
N LYS A 584 16.05 -29.73 -10.61
CA LYS A 584 16.35 -28.69 -9.61
C LYS A 584 16.92 -29.28 -8.33
N GLU A 585 16.36 -30.37 -7.84
CA GLU A 585 16.83 -31.04 -6.61
C GLU A 585 18.21 -31.71 -6.81
N ALA A 586 18.54 -32.10 -8.03
CA ALA A 586 19.85 -32.64 -8.43
C ALA A 586 20.87 -31.53 -8.78
N ASP A 587 20.51 -30.23 -8.63
CA ASP A 587 21.34 -29.08 -8.89
C ASP A 587 21.84 -28.99 -10.35
N PHE A 588 21.00 -29.37 -11.29
CA PHE A 588 21.29 -29.25 -12.72
C PHE A 588 21.04 -27.84 -13.23
N GLU A 589 21.92 -27.40 -14.14
CA GLU A 589 21.71 -26.11 -14.82
C GLU A 589 20.51 -26.18 -15.77
N VAL A 590 19.93 -25.00 -16.06
CA VAL A 590 18.72 -24.90 -16.91
C VAL A 590 18.93 -25.53 -18.30
N MET A 591 20.11 -25.37 -18.87
CA MET A 591 20.44 -25.82 -20.21
C MET A 591 21.05 -27.24 -20.27
N ASP A 592 21.24 -27.89 -19.12
CA ASP A 592 21.80 -29.22 -19.08
C ASP A 592 20.92 -30.21 -19.85
N ARG A 593 21.57 -31.04 -20.68
CA ARG A 593 20.93 -32.20 -21.36
C ARG A 593 20.92 -33.37 -20.42
N ILE A 594 19.80 -34.10 -20.37
CA ILE A 594 19.62 -35.21 -19.43
C ILE A 594 19.20 -36.49 -20.12
N LYS A 595 19.40 -37.60 -19.41
CA LYS A 595 18.75 -38.88 -19.64
C LYS A 595 17.71 -39.12 -18.55
N VAL A 596 16.52 -39.57 -18.95
CA VAL A 596 15.44 -39.95 -18.05
C VAL A 596 15.21 -41.44 -18.14
N THR A 597 15.24 -42.11 -17.01
CA THR A 597 14.87 -43.52 -16.88
C THR A 597 13.62 -43.64 -16.03
N TYR A 598 12.72 -44.56 -16.35
CA TYR A 598 11.46 -44.72 -15.62
C TYR A 598 11.01 -46.18 -15.53
N GLU A 599 10.31 -46.48 -14.43
CA GLU A 599 9.57 -47.69 -14.17
C GLU A 599 8.30 -47.37 -13.41
N GLY A 600 7.18 -48.02 -13.71
CA GLY A 600 5.92 -47.67 -13.03
C GLY A 600 4.81 -48.66 -13.36
N SER A 601 3.54 -48.23 -13.07
CA SER A 601 2.36 -49.00 -13.47
C SER A 601 2.24 -49.06 -15.00
N GLU A 602 1.57 -50.12 -15.52
CA GLU A 602 1.32 -50.29 -16.95
C GLU A 602 0.75 -49.05 -17.62
N LYS A 603 -0.18 -48.36 -16.90
CA LYS A 603 -0.79 -47.13 -17.39
C LYS A 603 0.21 -45.98 -17.46
N ALA A 604 1.07 -45.81 -16.47
CA ALA A 604 2.09 -44.78 -16.46
C ALA A 604 3.13 -45.03 -17.57
N GLU A 605 3.58 -46.24 -17.72
CA GLU A 605 4.51 -46.64 -18.76
C GLU A 605 3.97 -46.40 -20.18
N ALA A 606 2.68 -46.75 -20.41
CA ALA A 606 2.03 -46.50 -21.70
C ALA A 606 1.94 -44.96 -22.02
N VAL A 607 1.74 -44.12 -21.01
CA VAL A 607 1.75 -42.63 -21.18
C VAL A 607 3.15 -42.15 -21.58
N PHE A 608 4.20 -42.66 -20.91
CA PHE A 608 5.60 -42.30 -21.29
C PHE A 608 5.94 -42.75 -22.71
N GLU A 609 5.60 -43.97 -23.08
CA GLU A 609 5.87 -44.50 -24.42
C GLU A 609 5.17 -43.69 -25.50
N LYS A 610 3.88 -43.42 -25.35
CA LYS A 610 3.08 -42.66 -26.32
C LYS A 610 3.53 -41.19 -26.44
N ASN A 611 3.96 -40.56 -25.38
CA ASN A 611 4.29 -39.14 -25.31
C ASN A 611 5.82 -38.88 -25.18
N ASN A 612 6.64 -39.86 -25.48
CA ASN A 612 8.08 -39.83 -25.27
C ASN A 612 8.75 -38.59 -25.87
N THR A 613 8.47 -38.28 -27.14
CA THR A 613 9.06 -37.15 -27.88
C THR A 613 8.68 -35.79 -27.22
N LEU A 614 7.43 -35.65 -26.79
CA LEU A 614 6.96 -34.44 -26.10
C LEU A 614 7.66 -34.28 -24.77
N ILE A 615 7.69 -35.32 -23.95
CA ILE A 615 8.36 -35.29 -22.64
C ILE A 615 9.83 -34.96 -22.81
N ALA A 616 10.53 -35.62 -23.74
CA ALA A 616 11.94 -35.39 -24.01
C ALA A 616 12.23 -33.94 -24.40
N GLY A 617 11.40 -33.36 -25.28
CA GLY A 617 11.55 -31.98 -25.72
C GLY A 617 11.39 -30.98 -24.56
N GLU A 618 10.36 -31.14 -23.75
CA GLU A 618 10.01 -30.23 -22.65
C GLU A 618 11.00 -30.25 -21.46
N VAL A 619 11.70 -31.40 -21.25
CA VAL A 619 12.65 -31.55 -20.16
C VAL A 619 14.11 -31.50 -20.62
N LEU A 620 14.38 -31.19 -21.87
CA LEU A 620 15.72 -31.23 -22.50
C LEU A 620 16.41 -32.60 -22.33
N ALA A 621 15.64 -33.68 -22.45
CA ALA A 621 16.19 -35.03 -22.41
C ALA A 621 16.61 -35.49 -23.81
N ASP A 622 17.79 -36.10 -23.92
CA ASP A 622 18.22 -36.78 -25.13
C ASP A 622 17.62 -38.18 -25.25
N GLU A 623 17.33 -38.78 -24.08
CA GLU A 623 16.74 -40.09 -23.99
C GLU A 623 15.71 -40.13 -22.85
N VAL A 624 14.55 -40.72 -23.12
CA VAL A 624 13.53 -41.08 -22.12
C VAL A 624 13.22 -42.55 -22.31
N VAL A 625 13.72 -43.42 -21.45
CA VAL A 625 13.71 -44.85 -21.65
C VAL A 625 13.13 -45.62 -20.44
N LYS A 626 12.37 -46.67 -20.73
CA LYS A 626 11.93 -47.62 -19.74
C LYS A 626 13.11 -48.51 -19.32
N ALA A 627 13.63 -48.28 -18.16
CA ALA A 627 14.75 -49.03 -17.57
C ALA A 627 14.74 -48.83 -16.06
N GLN A 628 15.51 -49.63 -15.35
CA GLN A 628 15.74 -49.42 -13.90
C GLN A 628 16.22 -47.97 -13.70
N PRO A 629 15.52 -47.21 -12.83
CA PRO A 629 15.85 -45.79 -12.59
C PRO A 629 17.29 -45.60 -12.09
N ASP A 630 18.04 -44.67 -12.72
CA ASP A 630 19.44 -44.37 -12.45
C ASP A 630 19.69 -42.85 -12.31
N GLY A 631 20.83 -42.47 -11.67
CA GLY A 631 21.17 -41.09 -11.38
C GLY A 631 20.47 -40.60 -10.11
N TYR A 632 19.85 -39.40 -10.19
CA TYR A 632 19.00 -38.90 -9.13
C TYR A 632 17.61 -39.56 -9.23
N VAL A 633 17.33 -40.48 -8.35
CA VAL A 633 16.12 -41.33 -8.38
C VAL A 633 15.11 -40.88 -7.35
N LYS A 634 13.83 -40.82 -7.75
CA LYS A 634 12.72 -40.46 -6.87
C LYS A 634 11.44 -41.21 -7.25
N GLU A 635 10.70 -41.63 -6.22
CA GLU A 635 9.37 -42.25 -6.36
C GLU A 635 8.29 -41.17 -6.29
N TRP A 636 7.31 -41.29 -7.15
CA TRP A 636 6.19 -40.38 -7.25
C TRP A 636 4.85 -41.12 -7.33
N LYS A 637 3.82 -40.47 -6.83
CA LYS A 637 2.43 -40.87 -7.11
C LYS A 637 1.79 -39.81 -7.99
N ILE A 638 1.61 -40.11 -9.27
CA ILE A 638 1.09 -39.19 -10.29
C ILE A 638 -0.31 -39.66 -10.69
N ASN A 639 -1.35 -38.85 -10.44
CA ASN A 639 -2.75 -39.15 -10.73
C ASN A 639 -3.20 -40.54 -10.22
N GLY A 640 -2.69 -40.95 -9.07
CA GLY A 640 -2.98 -42.26 -8.46
C GLY A 640 -2.03 -43.37 -8.81
N GLU A 641 -1.23 -43.22 -9.87
CA GLU A 641 -0.30 -44.22 -10.40
C GLU A 641 1.09 -44.06 -9.75
N ALA A 642 1.71 -45.16 -9.40
CA ALA A 642 3.09 -45.21 -8.87
C ALA A 642 4.09 -45.15 -10.04
N VAL A 643 5.07 -44.28 -9.95
CA VAL A 643 6.14 -44.08 -10.93
C VAL A 643 7.44 -43.79 -10.22
N THR A 644 8.50 -44.54 -10.55
CA THR A 644 9.86 -44.24 -10.13
C THR A 644 10.62 -43.68 -11.32
N MET A 645 11.25 -42.54 -11.16
CA MET A 645 12.00 -41.88 -12.21
C MET A 645 13.44 -41.62 -11.74
N GLY A 646 14.38 -41.71 -12.67
CA GLY A 646 15.78 -41.34 -12.51
C GLY A 646 16.17 -40.27 -13.54
N VAL A 647 16.92 -39.27 -13.12
CA VAL A 647 17.48 -38.24 -14.00
C VAL A 647 18.99 -38.20 -13.84
N GLU A 648 19.70 -38.25 -14.96
CA GLU A 648 21.14 -38.21 -15.04
C GLU A 648 21.59 -37.12 -16.02
N LYS A 649 22.57 -36.30 -15.61
CA LYS A 649 23.17 -35.31 -16.49
C LYS A 649 24.05 -36.03 -17.52
N LYS A 650 23.81 -35.81 -18.82
CA LYS A 650 24.70 -36.29 -19.84
C LYS A 650 25.99 -35.44 -19.83
N GLY A 651 27.11 -36.06 -19.61
CA GLY A 651 28.43 -35.41 -19.75
C GLY A 651 28.61 -34.85 -21.15
N GLU A 652 29.33 -33.70 -21.23
CA GLU A 652 29.74 -33.11 -22.52
C GLU A 652 30.44 -34.09 -23.44
#